data_898ad320de641090af3449fe5a305f16
#
_entry.id   898ad320de641090af3449fe5a305f16
#
_cell.length_a   1.000
_cell.length_b   1.000
_cell.length_c   1.000
_cell.angle_alpha   90.00
_cell.angle_beta   90.00
_cell.angle_gamma   90.00
#
_symmetry.space_group_name_H-M   'P 1'
#
loop_
_entity.id
_entity.type
_entity.pdbx_description
1 polymer ?
#
loop_
_entity_poly.entity_id
_entity_poly.type
_entity_poly.pdbx_seq_one_letter_code
_entity_poly.pdbx_strand_id
1 'polypeptide(L)'
;MATKKLSLFLLMTTALVPGLAAAEEILLDPINVSGDVENQHGTVALSGETLEDLAPREMSDLFAGEASVMSSVIPTGNKTFVNGLDSSMMNVTIDGTLQGDGVFHHATTGMYDPALFKAATIKPGVTAADDGPRANAGSISYETKDAADLLQEGDNFGGVASLSYDSNSATFRRDLTLFGRQGAFEYILYGSKATGDDYEDGVGTTYRGSAADLTSFLGKIAYQWDNGYRLEFSGSGSQDSGWRQARPNFGDLTGAVFPLFDTKVEQSNYSLTLKNENATGGFAPEIHLGFSSSFLDQGDPVDPSYTRPLWGGEVETWNGKIQNEFLFGNHSLTTGIDFFEQTGTGGAVQGTYTDPALVGGSFGPYTEKTSNIGIFAQMRSDLSDAFSLSYGLRADHQEFTGWDGTKLSDDGFSYNVSGSYALSDAVTLEAAYSQVWGGYELGETAIINYSYPWVNYAGMQAQETENMRIGLQVNTGNWDASFALFRTDAENIRTRNSADQATSSNIVTEGIDASLGYSFASGYLRGTYTYADVTEDGQVSNTTNYYAAQPMGHILAIQGAFDVATDWRVGGTAEAALSLDLANATLPGYEVVNLFAEYKPARVQGLTVRAEINNLFDSYYISRATQGSDNGRVLAYGEPGRSLAVTARLAF
;
A
#
# COMPACT_ATOMS: atom_id res chain seq x y z
N MET A 1 -13.57 3.51 -32.18
CA MET A 1 -13.07 2.18 -31.80
C MET A 1 -13.48 1.80 -30.38
N ALA A 2 -13.61 2.73 -29.44
CA ALA A 2 -13.97 2.48 -28.04
C ALA A 2 -15.35 1.81 -27.81
N THR A 3 -16.33 2.08 -28.65
CA THR A 3 -17.71 1.56 -28.49
C THR A 3 -17.91 0.07 -28.79
N LYS A 4 -16.96 -0.59 -29.48
CA LYS A 4 -17.06 -2.04 -29.74
C LYS A 4 -16.49 -2.93 -28.65
N LYS A 5 -15.58 -2.40 -27.83
CA LYS A 5 -14.91 -3.15 -26.74
C LYS A 5 -15.78 -3.22 -25.47
N LEU A 6 -16.53 -2.17 -25.16
CA LEU A 6 -17.46 -2.16 -24.02
C LEU A 6 -18.58 -3.22 -24.16
N SER A 7 -18.96 -3.57 -25.40
CA SER A 7 -19.99 -4.58 -25.66
C SER A 7 -19.52 -6.02 -25.38
N LEU A 8 -18.21 -6.28 -25.35
CA LEU A 8 -17.66 -7.60 -25.04
C LEU A 8 -17.61 -7.85 -23.52
N PHE A 9 -17.35 -6.80 -22.75
CA PHE A 9 -17.33 -6.86 -21.30
C PHE A 9 -18.73 -7.14 -20.72
N LEU A 10 -19.77 -6.56 -21.31
CA LEU A 10 -21.16 -6.79 -20.91
C LEU A 10 -21.67 -8.20 -21.28
N LEU A 11 -21.11 -8.82 -22.32
CA LEU A 11 -21.50 -10.17 -22.77
C LEU A 11 -20.90 -11.30 -21.90
N MET A 12 -19.78 -11.07 -21.24
CA MET A 12 -19.20 -12.05 -20.32
C MET A 12 -19.98 -12.17 -19.00
N THR A 13 -20.62 -11.10 -18.53
CA THR A 13 -21.43 -11.13 -17.30
C THR A 13 -22.75 -11.89 -17.46
N THR A 14 -23.24 -12.08 -18.70
CA THR A 14 -24.51 -12.80 -18.97
C THR A 14 -24.35 -14.30 -19.21
N ALA A 15 -23.11 -14.79 -19.39
CA ALA A 15 -22.86 -16.21 -19.72
C ALA A 15 -22.57 -17.09 -18.47
N LEU A 16 -22.45 -16.49 -17.27
CA LEU A 16 -22.06 -17.17 -16.03
C LEU A 16 -23.20 -17.28 -15.00
N VAL A 17 -24.46 -17.38 -15.43
CA VAL A 17 -25.56 -17.74 -14.51
C VAL A 17 -25.79 -19.25 -14.55
N PRO A 18 -25.28 -20.05 -13.60
CA PRO A 18 -25.65 -21.46 -13.49
C PRO A 18 -27.09 -21.56 -12.97
N GLY A 19 -27.84 -22.49 -13.51
CA GLY A 19 -29.19 -22.81 -13.05
C GLY A 19 -29.17 -23.24 -11.58
N LEU A 20 -29.99 -22.59 -10.77
CA LEU A 20 -30.19 -22.81 -9.34
C LEU A 20 -30.51 -24.29 -9.05
N ALA A 21 -29.58 -24.99 -8.44
CA ALA A 21 -29.88 -26.15 -7.61
C ALA A 21 -29.98 -25.65 -6.16
N ALA A 22 -31.11 -25.92 -5.49
CA ALA A 22 -31.34 -25.54 -4.11
C ALA A 22 -30.35 -26.31 -3.21
N ALA A 23 -29.37 -25.60 -2.66
CA ALA A 23 -28.55 -26.03 -1.54
C ALA A 23 -29.09 -25.38 -0.26
N GLU A 24 -29.03 -26.10 0.86
CA GLU A 24 -29.41 -25.60 2.18
C GLU A 24 -28.63 -24.31 2.48
N GLU A 25 -29.35 -23.30 3.00
CA GLU A 25 -28.79 -22.04 3.47
C GLU A 25 -27.72 -22.29 4.54
N ILE A 26 -26.46 -22.30 4.16
CA ILE A 26 -25.39 -21.97 5.09
C ILE A 26 -25.35 -20.44 5.10
N LEU A 27 -25.96 -19.85 6.13
CA LEU A 27 -25.74 -18.45 6.46
C LEU A 27 -24.26 -18.30 6.80
N LEU A 28 -23.46 -17.91 5.82
CA LEU A 28 -22.18 -17.28 6.12
C LEU A 28 -22.51 -16.05 6.95
N ASP A 29 -21.86 -15.89 8.11
CA ASP A 29 -21.93 -14.64 8.83
C ASP A 29 -21.62 -13.53 7.81
N PRO A 30 -22.45 -12.48 7.73
CA PRO A 30 -22.12 -11.33 6.92
C PRO A 30 -20.71 -10.92 7.33
N ILE A 31 -19.90 -10.47 6.38
CA ILE A 31 -18.61 -9.84 6.71
C ILE A 31 -18.98 -8.71 7.68
N ASN A 32 -19.00 -9.04 8.95
CA ASN A 32 -19.14 -8.07 10.02
C ASN A 32 -17.79 -7.36 10.05
N VAL A 33 -17.66 -6.34 9.24
CA VAL A 33 -16.88 -5.19 9.63
C VAL A 33 -17.60 -4.69 10.85
N SER A 34 -17.16 -5.13 12.03
CA SER A 34 -17.76 -4.79 13.32
C SER A 34 -17.91 -3.28 13.36
N GLY A 35 -19.13 -2.83 13.62
CA GLY A 35 -19.55 -1.45 13.47
C GLY A 35 -18.86 -0.48 14.42
N ASP A 36 -17.64 -0.16 14.12
CA ASP A 36 -17.00 1.05 14.60
C ASP A 36 -17.26 2.16 13.58
N VAL A 37 -17.55 3.35 14.06
CA VAL A 37 -17.77 4.61 13.31
C VAL A 37 -16.57 4.94 12.35
N GLU A 38 -15.58 4.08 12.29
CA GLU A 38 -14.37 4.18 11.47
C GLU A 38 -14.53 3.70 10.02
N ASN A 39 -15.66 3.13 9.63
CA ASN A 39 -15.95 2.85 8.22
C ASN A 39 -16.30 4.15 7.48
N GLN A 40 -15.30 5.03 7.39
CA GLN A 40 -15.40 6.17 6.50
C GLN A 40 -15.53 5.66 5.05
N HIS A 41 -16.44 6.23 4.30
CA HIS A 41 -16.58 5.96 2.88
C HIS A 41 -15.24 6.04 2.15
N GLY A 42 -14.98 5.05 1.31
CA GLY A 42 -13.74 4.90 0.58
C GLY A 42 -12.63 4.19 1.33
N THR A 43 -12.86 3.76 2.58
CA THR A 43 -11.95 2.84 3.25
C THR A 43 -11.90 1.53 2.49
N VAL A 44 -10.69 1.13 2.06
CA VAL A 44 -10.42 -0.19 1.51
C VAL A 44 -9.93 -1.06 2.65
N ALA A 45 -10.71 -2.06 3.02
CA ALA A 45 -10.35 -3.04 4.06
C ALA A 45 -10.23 -4.43 3.44
N LEU A 46 -9.02 -4.95 3.39
CA LEU A 46 -8.70 -6.27 2.86
C LEU A 46 -8.31 -7.19 4.02
N SER A 47 -9.07 -8.24 4.26
CA SER A 47 -8.81 -9.21 5.32
C SER A 47 -9.52 -10.54 5.04
N GLY A 48 -9.21 -11.57 5.81
CA GLY A 48 -9.91 -12.86 5.80
C GLY A 48 -10.04 -13.46 4.41
N GLU A 49 -11.27 -13.83 4.03
CA GLU A 49 -11.58 -14.52 2.77
C GLU A 49 -11.13 -13.75 1.53
N THR A 50 -11.22 -12.43 1.54
CA THR A 50 -10.77 -11.59 0.41
C THR A 50 -9.27 -11.76 0.15
N LEU A 51 -8.44 -11.74 1.19
CA LEU A 51 -6.99 -11.98 1.07
C LEU A 51 -6.67 -13.41 0.67
N GLU A 52 -7.44 -14.39 1.16
CA GLU A 52 -7.28 -15.79 0.76
C GLU A 52 -7.60 -15.98 -0.73
N ASP A 53 -8.65 -15.34 -1.23
CA ASP A 53 -9.04 -15.40 -2.65
C ASP A 53 -8.05 -14.68 -3.57
N LEU A 54 -7.53 -13.52 -3.16
CA LEU A 54 -6.49 -12.82 -3.90
C LEU A 54 -5.18 -13.61 -3.90
N ALA A 55 -4.86 -14.30 -2.79
CA ALA A 55 -3.61 -15.05 -2.58
C ALA A 55 -2.36 -14.26 -3.05
N PRO A 56 -2.18 -13.00 -2.60
CA PRO A 56 -1.28 -12.05 -3.20
C PRO A 56 0.18 -12.52 -3.07
N ARG A 57 0.93 -12.43 -4.16
CA ARG A 57 2.37 -12.71 -4.23
C ARG A 57 3.18 -11.44 -4.34
N GLU A 58 2.55 -10.38 -4.86
CA GLU A 58 3.10 -9.04 -5.04
C GLU A 58 2.10 -7.99 -4.54
N MET A 59 2.56 -6.77 -4.29
CA MET A 59 1.70 -5.70 -3.78
C MET A 59 0.58 -5.32 -4.76
N SER A 60 0.81 -5.46 -6.06
CA SER A 60 -0.21 -5.26 -7.10
C SER A 60 -1.35 -6.29 -6.99
N ASP A 61 -1.05 -7.53 -6.63
CA ASP A 61 -2.07 -8.57 -6.42
C ASP A 61 -2.96 -8.23 -5.23
N LEU A 62 -2.37 -7.64 -4.17
CA LEU A 62 -3.10 -7.27 -2.95
C LEU A 62 -4.26 -6.31 -3.24
N PHE A 63 -4.10 -5.43 -4.23
CA PHE A 63 -5.07 -4.40 -4.58
C PHE A 63 -5.81 -4.66 -5.88
N ALA A 64 -5.70 -5.84 -6.48
CA ALA A 64 -6.23 -6.15 -7.81
C ALA A 64 -7.76 -5.97 -7.99
N GLY A 65 -8.52 -5.88 -6.90
CA GLY A 65 -9.96 -5.61 -6.91
C GLY A 65 -10.35 -4.16 -6.62
N GLU A 66 -9.37 -3.24 -6.44
CA GLU A 66 -9.59 -1.90 -5.92
C GLU A 66 -9.19 -0.82 -6.93
N ALA A 67 -10.17 -0.21 -7.59
CA ALA A 67 -9.94 0.81 -8.62
C ALA A 67 -9.26 2.09 -8.10
N SER A 68 -9.37 2.40 -6.80
CA SER A 68 -8.76 3.58 -6.18
C SER A 68 -7.29 3.39 -5.80
N VAL A 69 -6.78 2.15 -5.83
CA VAL A 69 -5.42 1.82 -5.40
C VAL A 69 -4.65 1.18 -6.54
N MET A 70 -3.52 1.74 -6.89
CA MET A 70 -2.64 1.25 -7.94
C MET A 70 -1.30 0.87 -7.33
N SER A 71 -0.75 -0.28 -7.72
CA SER A 71 0.60 -0.69 -7.33
C SER A 71 1.32 -1.33 -8.51
N SER A 72 2.64 -1.16 -8.57
CA SER A 72 3.49 -1.68 -9.64
C SER A 72 3.96 -3.11 -9.36
N VAL A 73 4.16 -3.92 -10.39
CA VAL A 73 4.70 -5.28 -10.28
C VAL A 73 6.22 -5.34 -10.23
N ILE A 74 6.92 -4.25 -10.50
CA ILE A 74 8.37 -4.27 -10.65
C ILE A 74 9.04 -4.36 -9.28
N PRO A 75 9.91 -5.35 -9.03
CA PRO A 75 10.40 -5.67 -7.68
C PRO A 75 10.95 -4.46 -6.91
N THR A 76 11.82 -3.67 -7.51
CA THR A 76 12.43 -2.51 -6.84
C THR A 76 11.78 -1.18 -7.20
N GLY A 77 10.81 -1.17 -8.11
CA GLY A 77 10.05 0.02 -8.52
C GLY A 77 8.63 0.04 -7.99
N ASN A 78 8.30 -0.83 -7.06
CA ASN A 78 6.96 -0.98 -6.53
C ASN A 78 6.56 0.21 -5.67
N LYS A 79 5.67 1.06 -6.19
CA LYS A 79 5.05 2.19 -5.49
C LYS A 79 3.54 1.97 -5.43
N THR A 80 2.93 2.43 -4.37
CA THR A 80 1.48 2.39 -4.18
C THR A 80 0.92 3.80 -4.26
N PHE A 81 -0.11 3.98 -5.07
CA PHE A 81 -0.83 5.23 -5.24
C PHE A 81 -2.30 5.04 -4.85
N VAL A 82 -2.85 5.96 -4.09
CA VAL A 82 -4.26 5.99 -3.68
C VAL A 82 -4.90 7.25 -4.23
N ASN A 83 -5.94 7.08 -5.04
CA ASN A 83 -6.59 8.19 -5.77
C ASN A 83 -5.56 9.07 -6.54
N GLY A 84 -4.49 8.43 -7.05
CA GLY A 84 -3.41 9.09 -7.77
C GLY A 84 -2.33 9.72 -6.91
N LEU A 85 -2.43 9.71 -5.58
CA LEU A 85 -1.42 10.24 -4.66
C LEU A 85 -0.50 9.13 -4.16
N ASP A 86 0.80 9.39 -4.12
CA ASP A 86 1.81 8.45 -3.65
C ASP A 86 1.66 8.15 -2.15
N SER A 87 1.93 6.92 -1.75
CA SER A 87 1.90 6.49 -0.35
C SER A 87 2.86 7.25 0.56
N SER A 88 3.89 7.92 0.02
CA SER A 88 4.76 8.82 0.79
C SER A 88 4.01 10.01 1.40
N MET A 89 2.86 10.39 0.83
CA MET A 89 1.97 11.43 1.38
C MET A 89 1.01 10.89 2.45
N MET A 90 1.11 9.62 2.81
CA MET A 90 0.22 8.95 3.75
C MET A 90 0.96 8.52 5.02
N ASN A 91 0.21 8.33 6.10
CA ASN A 91 0.73 7.61 7.26
C ASN A 91 0.71 6.11 6.96
N VAL A 92 1.86 5.53 6.61
CA VAL A 92 1.98 4.10 6.31
C VAL A 92 2.56 3.38 7.52
N THR A 93 1.86 2.35 8.01
CA THR A 93 2.31 1.58 9.17
C THR A 93 2.26 0.07 8.92
N ILE A 94 3.18 -0.67 9.56
CA ILE A 94 3.13 -2.13 9.68
C ILE A 94 3.13 -2.46 11.19
N ASP A 95 2.09 -3.14 11.67
CA ASP A 95 1.88 -3.40 13.11
C ASP A 95 2.04 -2.12 13.95
N GLY A 96 1.54 -0.96 13.47
CA GLY A 96 1.65 0.35 14.12
C GLY A 96 3.00 1.07 13.95
N THR A 97 3.99 0.43 13.37
CA THR A 97 5.32 1.05 13.13
C THR A 97 5.29 1.87 11.85
N LEU A 98 5.58 3.16 11.98
CA LEU A 98 5.66 4.10 10.85
C LEU A 98 6.77 3.69 9.89
N GLN A 99 6.43 3.62 8.61
CA GLN A 99 7.39 3.27 7.56
C GLN A 99 8.12 4.52 7.07
N GLY A 100 9.44 4.41 6.91
CA GLY A 100 10.24 5.44 6.28
C GLY A 100 10.18 5.32 4.77
N ASP A 101 9.85 6.42 4.09
CA ASP A 101 9.93 6.57 2.65
C ASP A 101 10.98 7.63 2.29
N GLY A 102 11.25 7.85 1.01
CA GLY A 102 12.16 8.90 0.56
C GLY A 102 13.60 8.47 0.36
N VAL A 103 13.89 7.18 0.18
CA VAL A 103 15.25 6.76 -0.21
C VAL A 103 15.56 7.19 -1.63
N PHE A 104 14.73 6.82 -2.59
CA PHE A 104 14.87 7.19 -3.99
C PHE A 104 13.55 7.05 -4.73
N HIS A 105 13.10 8.10 -5.40
CA HIS A 105 11.80 8.12 -6.10
C HIS A 105 11.67 7.09 -7.24
N HIS A 106 12.75 6.59 -7.76
CA HIS A 106 12.75 5.55 -8.78
C HIS A 106 12.79 4.13 -8.21
N ALA A 107 13.17 3.97 -6.95
CA ALA A 107 13.21 2.67 -6.30
C ALA A 107 12.38 2.78 -5.02
N THR A 108 11.38 1.95 -4.92
CA THR A 108 10.49 2.01 -3.76
C THR A 108 11.15 1.55 -2.49
N THR A 109 10.67 2.12 -1.43
CA THR A 109 10.84 1.66 -0.06
C THR A 109 9.64 0.84 0.43
N GLY A 110 8.55 0.79 -0.36
CA GLY A 110 7.34 0.00 -0.08
C GLY A 110 7.42 -1.46 -0.54
N MET A 111 8.60 -2.07 -0.55
CA MET A 111 8.80 -3.46 -0.96
C MET A 111 8.40 -4.43 0.16
N TYR A 112 7.10 -4.61 0.33
CA TYR A 112 6.55 -5.54 1.31
C TYR A 112 6.21 -6.87 0.65
N ASP A 113 6.35 -7.96 1.41
CA ASP A 113 5.79 -9.25 1.02
C ASP A 113 4.34 -9.34 1.50
N PRO A 114 3.34 -9.28 0.63
CA PRO A 114 1.93 -9.28 1.04
C PRO A 114 1.51 -10.58 1.74
N ALA A 115 2.25 -11.68 1.55
CA ALA A 115 2.00 -12.93 2.25
C ALA A 115 2.22 -12.85 3.78
N LEU A 116 2.89 -11.79 4.26
CA LEU A 116 3.03 -11.50 5.70
C LEU A 116 1.73 -10.99 6.33
N PHE A 117 0.83 -10.39 5.54
CA PHE A 117 -0.30 -9.65 6.05
C PHE A 117 -1.54 -10.52 6.29
N LYS A 118 -2.26 -10.23 7.35
CA LYS A 118 -3.62 -10.71 7.63
C LYS A 118 -4.68 -9.66 7.30
N ALA A 119 -4.28 -8.38 7.31
CA ALA A 119 -5.15 -7.26 6.95
C ALA A 119 -4.35 -6.11 6.34
N ALA A 120 -5.01 -5.39 5.45
CA ALA A 120 -4.55 -4.11 4.92
C ALA A 120 -5.74 -3.14 4.92
N THR A 121 -5.58 -1.98 5.56
CA THR A 121 -6.61 -0.95 5.63
C THR A 121 -6.08 0.34 5.02
N ILE A 122 -6.78 0.89 4.04
CA ILE A 122 -6.47 2.19 3.43
C ILE A 122 -7.62 3.14 3.71
N LYS A 123 -7.32 4.29 4.28
CA LYS A 123 -8.24 5.42 4.49
C LYS A 123 -7.80 6.57 3.58
N PRO A 124 -8.41 6.75 2.40
CA PRO A 124 -8.01 7.81 1.47
C PRO A 124 -8.47 9.19 1.96
N GLY A 125 -7.60 10.17 1.92
CA GLY A 125 -7.89 11.57 2.18
C GLY A 125 -8.12 11.87 3.66
N VAL A 126 -9.38 11.97 4.08
CA VAL A 126 -9.72 12.40 5.45
C VAL A 126 -9.28 11.39 6.49
N THR A 127 -8.55 11.84 7.51
CA THR A 127 -8.02 11.03 8.61
C THR A 127 -8.46 11.57 9.96
N ALA A 128 -8.50 10.69 10.96
CA ALA A 128 -8.75 11.04 12.35
C ALA A 128 -7.44 11.50 13.03
N ALA A 129 -7.56 12.24 14.15
CA ALA A 129 -6.40 12.76 14.87
C ALA A 129 -5.51 11.64 15.46
N ASP A 130 -6.06 10.47 15.72
CA ASP A 130 -5.40 9.27 16.23
C ASP A 130 -4.87 8.32 15.13
N ASP A 131 -5.11 8.62 13.85
CA ASP A 131 -4.48 7.90 12.71
C ASP A 131 -2.97 8.17 12.58
N GLY A 132 -2.45 9.11 13.35
CA GLY A 132 -1.03 9.41 13.47
C GLY A 132 -0.57 10.69 12.76
N PRO A 133 0.71 11.04 12.90
CA PRO A 133 1.29 12.22 12.26
C PRO A 133 1.45 12.03 10.76
N ARG A 134 1.50 13.13 10.00
CA ARG A 134 1.77 13.14 8.56
C ARG A 134 0.76 12.35 7.72
N ALA A 135 -0.46 12.19 8.17
CA ALA A 135 -1.53 11.55 7.41
C ALA A 135 -2.12 12.54 6.37
N ASN A 136 -1.26 13.12 5.52
CA ASN A 136 -1.61 14.22 4.61
C ASN A 136 -2.72 13.82 3.64
N ALA A 137 -2.52 12.72 2.92
CA ALA A 137 -3.45 12.21 1.92
C ALA A 137 -4.19 10.94 2.38
N GLY A 138 -4.15 10.65 3.67
CA GLY A 138 -4.76 9.44 4.22
C GLY A 138 -3.80 8.58 5.03
N SER A 139 -4.20 7.34 5.29
CA SER A 139 -3.38 6.35 5.99
C SER A 139 -3.45 4.97 5.33
N ILE A 140 -2.38 4.20 5.47
CA ILE A 140 -2.31 2.79 5.08
C ILE A 140 -1.79 2.01 6.29
N SER A 141 -2.56 1.06 6.78
CA SER A 141 -2.18 0.18 7.88
C SER A 141 -2.13 -1.26 7.40
N TYR A 142 -0.99 -1.88 7.56
CA TYR A 142 -0.79 -3.32 7.35
C TYR A 142 -0.67 -4.01 8.71
N GLU A 143 -1.36 -5.13 8.85
CA GLU A 143 -1.25 -5.99 10.02
C GLU A 143 -0.67 -7.34 9.62
N THR A 144 0.39 -7.77 10.31
CA THR A 144 1.00 -9.07 10.05
C THR A 144 0.24 -10.19 10.76
N LYS A 145 0.34 -11.41 10.23
CA LYS A 145 -0.33 -12.61 10.76
C LYS A 145 0.07 -12.90 12.21
N ASP A 146 -0.88 -13.39 12.98
CA ASP A 146 -0.71 -13.91 14.34
C ASP A 146 -0.88 -15.43 14.39
N ALA A 147 -0.42 -16.04 15.46
CA ALA A 147 -0.67 -17.46 15.68
C ALA A 147 -2.18 -17.79 15.79
N ALA A 148 -2.95 -16.87 16.36
CA ALA A 148 -4.39 -17.00 16.52
C ALA A 148 -5.15 -17.06 15.18
N ASP A 149 -4.65 -16.39 14.14
CA ASP A 149 -5.27 -16.37 12.80
C ASP A 149 -5.15 -17.75 12.09
N LEU A 150 -4.20 -18.59 12.51
CA LEU A 150 -3.84 -19.83 11.84
C LEU A 150 -4.14 -21.10 12.66
N LEU A 151 -4.21 -20.98 14.01
CA LEU A 151 -4.52 -22.11 14.89
C LEU A 151 -6.00 -22.49 14.79
N GLN A 152 -6.26 -23.76 14.57
CA GLN A 152 -7.62 -24.31 14.68
C GLN A 152 -8.01 -24.48 16.14
N GLU A 153 -9.31 -24.52 16.40
CA GLU A 153 -9.83 -24.72 17.76
C GLU A 153 -9.31 -26.04 18.37
N GLY A 154 -8.65 -25.94 19.51
CA GLY A 154 -8.06 -27.08 20.23
C GLY A 154 -6.61 -27.35 19.88
N ASP A 155 -6.04 -26.74 18.85
CA ASP A 155 -4.64 -26.91 18.49
C ASP A 155 -3.72 -25.97 19.27
N ASN A 156 -2.54 -26.46 19.62
CA ASN A 156 -1.50 -25.67 20.28
C ASN A 156 -0.28 -25.41 19.40
N PHE A 157 -0.21 -26.05 18.24
CA PHE A 157 0.88 -25.95 17.28
C PHE A 157 0.39 -26.30 15.90
N GLY A 158 0.91 -25.62 14.89
CA GLY A 158 0.65 -25.90 13.49
C GLY A 158 1.75 -25.34 12.60
N GLY A 159 1.66 -25.69 11.34
CA GLY A 159 2.54 -25.15 10.31
C GLY A 159 1.86 -25.11 8.95
N VAL A 160 2.37 -24.25 8.08
CA VAL A 160 1.96 -24.16 6.67
C VAL A 160 3.21 -24.15 5.81
N ALA A 161 3.31 -25.09 4.89
CA ALA A 161 4.32 -25.09 3.83
C ALA A 161 3.65 -24.80 2.49
N SER A 162 4.23 -23.90 1.71
CA SER A 162 3.71 -23.52 0.38
C SER A 162 4.82 -23.55 -0.67
N LEU A 163 4.48 -24.05 -1.85
CA LEU A 163 5.33 -24.02 -3.03
C LEU A 163 4.52 -23.45 -4.19
N SER A 164 5.04 -22.44 -4.87
CA SER A 164 4.41 -21.88 -6.06
C SER A 164 5.39 -21.74 -7.22
N TYR A 165 4.85 -21.83 -8.43
CA TYR A 165 5.58 -21.64 -9.68
C TYR A 165 4.76 -20.79 -10.63
N ASP A 166 5.37 -19.77 -11.23
CA ASP A 166 4.83 -18.93 -12.29
C ASP A 166 5.58 -19.18 -13.60
N SER A 167 4.85 -19.35 -14.70
CA SER A 167 5.43 -19.77 -15.97
C SER A 167 6.02 -18.63 -16.80
N ASN A 168 5.60 -17.36 -16.60
CA ASN A 168 6.11 -16.24 -17.41
C ASN A 168 7.54 -15.91 -17.01
N SER A 169 7.75 -15.63 -15.72
CA SER A 169 9.07 -15.32 -15.17
C SER A 169 9.81 -16.55 -14.63
N ALA A 170 9.32 -17.76 -14.83
CA ALA A 170 9.84 -19.00 -14.24
C ALA A 170 10.06 -18.88 -12.72
N THR A 171 9.31 -18.03 -12.05
CA THR A 171 9.49 -17.74 -10.62
C THR A 171 9.06 -18.92 -9.78
N PHE A 172 9.98 -19.41 -8.96
CA PHE A 172 9.73 -20.43 -7.95
C PHE A 172 9.77 -19.81 -6.55
N ARG A 173 8.67 -19.92 -5.80
CA ARG A 173 8.54 -19.43 -4.44
C ARG A 173 8.31 -20.60 -3.48
N ARG A 174 8.91 -20.52 -2.29
CA ARG A 174 8.80 -21.47 -1.20
C ARG A 174 8.64 -20.73 0.10
N ASP A 175 7.59 -21.09 0.85
CA ASP A 175 7.25 -20.46 2.11
C ASP A 175 7.08 -21.53 3.19
N LEU A 176 7.46 -21.18 4.42
CA LEU A 176 7.21 -21.97 5.61
C LEU A 176 6.74 -21.07 6.73
N THR A 177 5.59 -21.40 7.32
CA THR A 177 5.08 -20.77 8.53
C THR A 177 4.99 -21.81 9.63
N LEU A 178 5.48 -21.49 10.81
CA LEU A 178 5.32 -22.30 12.04
C LEU A 178 4.70 -21.39 13.11
N PHE A 179 3.69 -21.88 13.78
CA PHE A 179 2.96 -21.10 14.78
C PHE A 179 2.47 -21.98 15.93
N GLY A 180 2.25 -21.36 17.08
CA GLY A 180 1.76 -22.09 18.22
C GLY A 180 1.38 -21.22 19.40
N ARG A 181 0.66 -21.85 20.33
CA ARG A 181 0.23 -21.26 21.60
C ARG A 181 0.52 -22.24 22.75
N GLN A 182 1.10 -21.73 23.83
CA GLN A 182 1.30 -22.49 25.06
C GLN A 182 0.85 -21.65 26.26
N GLY A 183 -0.35 -21.94 26.77
CA GLY A 183 -0.96 -21.10 27.81
C GLY A 183 -1.21 -19.70 27.29
N ALA A 184 -0.63 -18.72 27.98
CA ALA A 184 -0.70 -17.30 27.62
C ALA A 184 0.33 -16.86 26.56
N PHE A 185 1.24 -17.71 26.16
CA PHE A 185 2.31 -17.41 25.22
C PHE A 185 1.96 -17.85 23.80
N GLU A 186 2.14 -16.98 22.84
CA GLU A 186 1.91 -17.21 21.40
C GLU A 186 3.16 -16.88 20.60
N TYR A 187 3.35 -17.59 19.49
CA TYR A 187 4.43 -17.30 18.54
C TYR A 187 4.06 -17.68 17.11
N ILE A 188 4.62 -16.92 16.16
CA ILE A 188 4.62 -17.24 14.73
C ILE A 188 6.00 -16.95 14.16
N LEU A 189 6.46 -17.83 13.27
CA LEU A 189 7.68 -17.68 12.47
C LEU A 189 7.34 -17.96 11.01
N TYR A 190 7.70 -17.07 10.14
CA TYR A 190 7.55 -17.19 8.69
C TYR A 190 8.86 -16.93 8.00
N GLY A 191 9.12 -17.67 6.93
CA GLY A 191 10.23 -17.45 6.01
C GLY A 191 9.84 -17.78 4.59
N SER A 192 10.26 -16.94 3.65
CA SER A 192 10.00 -17.07 2.22
C SER A 192 11.23 -16.81 1.38
N LYS A 193 11.31 -17.50 0.23
CA LYS A 193 12.27 -17.19 -0.84
C LYS A 193 11.59 -17.38 -2.19
N ALA A 194 11.60 -16.31 -3.01
CA ALA A 194 11.23 -16.33 -4.42
C ALA A 194 12.46 -16.11 -5.30
N THR A 195 12.60 -16.88 -6.36
CA THR A 195 13.65 -16.72 -7.38
C THR A 195 13.07 -16.97 -8.75
N GLY A 196 13.44 -16.16 -9.75
CA GLY A 196 12.89 -16.27 -11.10
C GLY A 196 13.80 -15.65 -12.16
N ASP A 197 13.30 -15.59 -13.37
CA ASP A 197 13.92 -14.95 -14.52
C ASP A 197 13.19 -13.63 -14.84
N ASP A 198 13.72 -12.82 -15.76
CA ASP A 198 13.05 -11.63 -16.27
C ASP A 198 11.75 -12.02 -16.96
N TYR A 199 10.66 -11.27 -16.72
CA TYR A 199 9.38 -11.54 -17.35
C TYR A 199 9.29 -10.99 -18.78
N GLU A 200 8.32 -11.50 -19.53
CA GLU A 200 7.93 -10.99 -20.85
C GLU A 200 6.53 -10.38 -20.80
N ASP A 201 6.31 -9.28 -21.55
CA ASP A 201 4.98 -8.68 -21.71
C ASP A 201 4.12 -9.41 -22.76
N GLY A 202 2.88 -8.95 -22.97
CA GLY A 202 1.94 -9.56 -23.90
C GLY A 202 2.32 -9.47 -25.39
N VAL A 203 3.43 -8.80 -25.75
CA VAL A 203 3.99 -8.78 -27.12
C VAL A 203 5.35 -9.45 -27.20
N GLY A 204 5.81 -10.08 -26.12
CA GLY A 204 7.05 -10.84 -26.06
C GLY A 204 8.31 -9.98 -25.84
N THR A 205 8.16 -8.80 -25.25
CA THR A 205 9.30 -7.98 -24.85
C THR A 205 9.78 -8.43 -23.47
N THR A 206 11.04 -8.86 -23.36
CA THR A 206 11.65 -9.20 -22.06
C THR A 206 12.09 -7.95 -21.32
N TYR A 207 11.67 -7.80 -20.07
CA TYR A 207 12.01 -6.67 -19.20
C TYR A 207 13.22 -6.99 -18.34
N ARG A 208 14.39 -6.56 -18.80
CA ARG A 208 15.66 -6.83 -18.13
C ARG A 208 15.71 -6.20 -16.74
N GLY A 209 16.07 -7.00 -15.74
CA GLY A 209 16.16 -6.57 -14.35
C GLY A 209 14.86 -6.73 -13.56
N SER A 210 13.88 -7.45 -14.10
CA SER A 210 12.62 -7.80 -13.43
C SER A 210 12.65 -9.18 -12.75
N ALA A 211 13.72 -9.94 -12.89
CA ALA A 211 13.86 -11.26 -12.28
C ALA A 211 13.70 -11.22 -10.75
N ALA A 212 12.84 -12.07 -10.20
CA ALA A 212 12.61 -12.12 -8.75
C ALA A 212 13.83 -12.69 -8.01
N ASP A 213 14.23 -12.04 -6.93
CA ASP A 213 15.15 -12.58 -5.92
C ASP A 213 14.78 -12.04 -4.51
N LEU A 214 13.53 -12.31 -4.09
CA LEU A 214 12.95 -11.81 -2.86
C LEU A 214 13.13 -12.83 -1.72
N THR A 215 13.60 -12.36 -0.58
CA THR A 215 13.62 -13.09 0.68
C THR A 215 12.81 -12.32 1.71
N SER A 216 11.91 -12.98 2.44
CA SER A 216 11.08 -12.34 3.46
C SER A 216 11.03 -13.16 4.74
N PHE A 217 10.85 -12.49 5.87
CA PHE A 217 10.68 -13.13 7.17
C PHE A 217 9.66 -12.39 8.04
N LEU A 218 9.05 -13.13 8.97
CA LEU A 218 8.27 -12.60 10.08
C LEU A 218 8.56 -13.46 11.33
N GLY A 219 8.78 -12.80 12.44
CA GLY A 219 8.81 -13.42 13.77
C GLY A 219 7.98 -12.58 14.72
N LYS A 220 6.96 -13.19 15.33
CA LYS A 220 6.12 -12.51 16.32
C LYS A 220 5.97 -13.38 17.55
N ILE A 221 6.02 -12.76 18.71
CA ILE A 221 5.76 -13.38 20.01
C ILE A 221 4.82 -12.50 20.82
N ALA A 222 3.88 -13.12 21.51
CA ALA A 222 2.95 -12.40 22.35
C ALA A 222 2.71 -13.12 23.68
N TYR A 223 2.39 -12.34 24.70
CA TYR A 223 1.95 -12.84 25.99
C TYR A 223 0.66 -12.16 26.40
N GLN A 224 -0.39 -12.97 26.60
CA GLN A 224 -1.73 -12.51 26.99
C GLN A 224 -1.95 -12.80 28.48
N TRP A 225 -2.17 -11.75 29.29
CA TRP A 225 -2.55 -11.91 30.70
C TRP A 225 -4.06 -12.14 30.85
N ASP A 226 -4.45 -12.81 31.93
CA ASP A 226 -5.86 -13.09 32.25
C ASP A 226 -6.72 -11.81 32.42
N ASN A 227 -6.09 -10.67 32.71
CA ASN A 227 -6.75 -9.38 32.87
C ASN A 227 -6.92 -8.59 31.57
N GLY A 228 -6.65 -9.23 30.43
CA GLY A 228 -6.85 -8.66 29.10
C GLY A 228 -5.66 -7.90 28.53
N TYR A 229 -4.59 -7.65 29.29
CA TYR A 229 -3.38 -7.07 28.72
C TYR A 229 -2.66 -8.06 27.82
N ARG A 230 -2.19 -7.58 26.66
CA ARG A 230 -1.36 -8.29 25.71
C ARG A 230 -0.08 -7.48 25.45
N LEU A 231 1.07 -8.13 25.63
CA LEU A 231 2.36 -7.62 25.19
C LEU A 231 2.80 -8.41 23.96
N GLU A 232 3.06 -7.72 22.88
CA GLU A 232 3.47 -8.31 21.62
C GLU A 232 4.76 -7.67 21.11
N PHE A 233 5.69 -8.49 20.64
CA PHE A 233 6.84 -8.08 19.84
C PHE A 233 6.75 -8.71 18.47
N SER A 234 6.86 -7.89 17.42
CA SER A 234 6.90 -8.29 16.02
C SER A 234 8.19 -7.83 15.36
N GLY A 235 8.77 -8.66 14.51
CA GLY A 235 9.87 -8.30 13.63
C GLY A 235 9.66 -8.92 12.26
N SER A 236 9.65 -8.08 11.22
CA SER A 236 9.48 -8.51 9.83
C SER A 236 10.45 -7.80 8.91
N GLY A 237 10.67 -8.35 7.74
CA GLY A 237 11.47 -7.69 6.73
C GLY A 237 11.49 -8.43 5.41
N SER A 238 11.91 -7.70 4.38
CA SER A 238 12.06 -8.18 3.02
C SER A 238 13.37 -7.68 2.43
N GLN A 239 14.01 -8.50 1.62
CA GLN A 239 15.21 -8.15 0.84
C GLN A 239 15.01 -8.61 -0.59
N ASP A 240 15.17 -7.70 -1.54
CA ASP A 240 15.34 -8.00 -2.95
C ASP A 240 16.79 -7.70 -3.37
N SER A 241 17.35 -8.55 -4.23
CA SER A 241 18.71 -8.36 -4.74
C SER A 241 18.84 -8.86 -6.17
N GLY A 242 19.78 -8.30 -6.91
CA GLY A 242 20.11 -8.74 -8.28
C GLY A 242 20.39 -7.60 -9.24
N TRP A 243 20.52 -7.95 -10.50
CA TRP A 243 20.69 -6.97 -11.56
C TRP A 243 19.38 -6.21 -11.78
N ARG A 244 19.36 -4.90 -11.47
CA ARG A 244 18.19 -4.03 -11.58
C ARG A 244 18.45 -2.84 -12.47
N GLN A 245 17.41 -2.28 -13.04
CA GLN A 245 17.49 -1.01 -13.76
C GLN A 245 17.75 0.15 -12.79
N ALA A 246 18.44 1.19 -13.25
CA ALA A 246 18.70 2.38 -12.42
C ALA A 246 17.42 3.08 -12.00
N ARG A 247 16.36 2.95 -12.82
CA ARG A 247 15.04 3.59 -12.62
C ARG A 247 13.96 2.52 -12.82
N PRO A 248 13.76 1.63 -11.84
CA PRO A 248 12.88 0.49 -12.02
C PRO A 248 11.41 0.84 -12.20
N ASN A 249 10.94 2.01 -11.75
CA ASN A 249 9.54 2.43 -11.91
C ASN A 249 9.16 2.83 -13.35
N PHE A 250 10.12 3.20 -14.21
CA PHE A 250 9.89 3.48 -15.62
C PHE A 250 11.11 3.25 -16.52
N GLY A 251 11.96 2.38 -16.20
CA GLY A 251 13.25 2.08 -16.77
C GLY A 251 13.52 2.33 -18.26
N ASP A 252 14.77 2.29 -18.62
CA ASP A 252 15.22 2.16 -20.00
C ASP A 252 15.23 0.68 -20.39
N LEU A 253 14.19 0.24 -21.04
CA LEU A 253 13.99 -1.14 -21.48
C LEU A 253 15.15 -1.71 -22.31
N THR A 254 15.86 -0.83 -22.99
CA THR A 254 16.95 -1.23 -23.89
C THR A 254 18.29 -1.24 -23.20
N GLY A 255 18.42 -0.66 -22.01
CA GLY A 255 19.70 -0.41 -21.34
C GLY A 255 20.59 0.57 -22.10
N ALA A 256 20.00 1.38 -22.99
CA ALA A 256 20.76 2.29 -23.86
C ALA A 256 21.27 3.52 -23.10
N VAL A 257 20.57 3.93 -22.03
CA VAL A 257 20.96 5.09 -21.21
C VAL A 257 21.69 4.66 -19.95
N PHE A 258 21.19 3.61 -19.29
CA PHE A 258 21.78 3.07 -18.08
C PHE A 258 21.99 1.56 -18.19
N PRO A 259 23.14 1.03 -17.74
CA PRO A 259 23.31 -0.41 -17.59
C PRO A 259 22.42 -0.93 -16.44
N LEU A 260 22.34 -2.24 -16.29
CA LEU A 260 21.85 -2.84 -15.05
C LEU A 260 22.90 -2.69 -13.95
N PHE A 261 22.44 -2.56 -12.71
CA PHE A 261 23.25 -2.44 -11.51
C PHE A 261 23.02 -3.65 -10.60
N ASP A 262 24.05 -4.12 -9.94
CA ASP A 262 23.91 -5.05 -8.82
C ASP A 262 23.27 -4.30 -7.66
N THR A 263 21.97 -4.46 -7.52
CA THR A 263 21.14 -3.65 -6.62
C THR A 263 20.64 -4.49 -5.47
N LYS A 264 20.64 -3.91 -4.28
CA LYS A 264 20.05 -4.47 -3.07
C LYS A 264 19.08 -3.47 -2.47
N VAL A 265 17.86 -3.93 -2.19
CA VAL A 265 16.85 -3.18 -1.43
C VAL A 265 16.48 -4.01 -0.22
N GLU A 266 16.51 -3.39 0.96
CA GLU A 266 16.12 -4.04 2.22
C GLU A 266 15.10 -3.17 2.94
N GLN A 267 14.16 -3.85 3.57
CA GLN A 267 13.21 -3.24 4.49
C GLN A 267 13.10 -4.09 5.73
N SER A 268 13.15 -3.44 6.89
CA SER A 268 12.95 -4.07 8.19
C SER A 268 11.96 -3.27 9.02
N ASN A 269 11.20 -3.99 9.83
CA ASN A 269 10.19 -3.44 10.71
C ASN A 269 10.19 -4.20 12.03
N TYR A 270 10.20 -3.46 13.15
CA TYR A 270 10.13 -4.01 14.50
C TYR A 270 9.12 -3.22 15.31
N SER A 271 8.24 -3.90 16.02
CA SER A 271 7.24 -3.30 16.90
C SER A 271 7.23 -3.94 18.28
N LEU A 272 6.93 -3.14 19.29
CA LEU A 272 6.61 -3.59 20.64
C LEU A 272 5.32 -2.88 21.07
N THR A 273 4.25 -3.65 21.29
CA THR A 273 2.94 -3.11 21.63
C THR A 273 2.42 -3.74 22.92
N LEU A 274 1.99 -2.90 23.85
CA LEU A 274 1.22 -3.29 25.02
C LEU A 274 -0.16 -2.68 24.93
N LYS A 275 -1.22 -3.48 24.86
CA LYS A 275 -2.60 -3.02 24.83
C LYS A 275 -3.48 -3.86 25.76
N ASN A 276 -4.65 -3.33 26.13
CA ASN A 276 -5.67 -4.10 26.83
C ASN A 276 -6.81 -4.46 25.86
N GLU A 277 -6.87 -5.72 25.45
CA GLU A 277 -7.86 -6.21 24.47
C GLU A 277 -9.25 -6.41 25.09
N ASN A 278 -9.35 -6.51 26.41
CA ASN A 278 -10.61 -6.73 27.14
C ASN A 278 -11.01 -5.49 27.96
N ALA A 279 -10.55 -4.32 27.58
CA ALA A 279 -10.89 -3.12 28.32
C ALA A 279 -12.39 -2.82 28.24
N THR A 280 -12.99 -2.69 29.42
CA THR A 280 -14.39 -2.27 29.58
C THR A 280 -14.43 -0.98 30.37
N GLY A 281 -14.96 0.09 29.78
CA GLY A 281 -15.12 1.38 30.46
C GLY A 281 -13.96 2.35 30.28
N GLY A 282 -13.59 3.09 31.31
CA GLY A 282 -12.78 4.28 31.20
C GLY A 282 -11.27 4.11 31.06
N PHE A 283 -10.73 2.89 30.89
CA PHE A 283 -9.29 2.69 30.82
C PHE A 283 -8.92 1.56 29.87
N ALA A 284 -8.55 1.92 28.64
CA ALA A 284 -8.07 1.04 27.58
C ALA A 284 -6.73 1.55 27.05
N PRO A 285 -5.62 1.42 27.83
CA PRO A 285 -4.33 1.97 27.44
C PRO A 285 -3.69 1.14 26.33
N GLU A 286 -3.02 1.87 25.42
CA GLU A 286 -2.11 1.31 24.44
C GLU A 286 -0.76 2.03 24.51
N ILE A 287 0.31 1.27 24.49
CA ILE A 287 1.69 1.77 24.40
C ILE A 287 2.33 1.05 23.22
N HIS A 288 2.84 1.81 22.28
CA HIS A 288 3.53 1.31 21.10
C HIS A 288 4.91 1.93 20.96
N LEU A 289 5.89 1.13 20.53
CA LEU A 289 7.21 1.56 20.11
C LEU A 289 7.57 0.81 18.83
N GLY A 290 7.94 1.54 17.79
CA GLY A 290 8.28 1.02 16.48
C GLY A 290 9.66 1.48 16.01
N PHE A 291 10.30 0.65 15.21
CA PHE A 291 11.48 0.97 14.43
C PHE A 291 11.35 0.38 13.03
N SER A 292 11.57 1.18 11.99
CA SER A 292 11.71 0.71 10.61
C SER A 292 12.98 1.23 9.97
N SER A 293 13.51 0.48 9.01
CA SER A 293 14.60 0.89 8.13
C SER A 293 14.29 0.49 6.70
N SER A 294 14.53 1.41 5.77
CA SER A 294 14.46 1.21 4.32
C SER A 294 15.82 1.56 3.73
N PHE A 295 16.42 0.62 3.01
CA PHE A 295 17.77 0.71 2.49
C PHE A 295 17.81 0.39 0.99
N LEU A 296 18.56 1.18 0.23
CA LEU A 296 18.90 0.94 -1.17
C LEU A 296 20.41 1.05 -1.35
N ASP A 297 20.98 0.07 -2.02
CA ASP A 297 22.35 0.11 -2.54
C ASP A 297 22.34 -0.28 -4.02
N GLN A 298 22.73 0.66 -4.89
CA GLN A 298 23.06 0.37 -6.27
C GLN A 298 24.56 0.17 -6.38
N GLY A 299 24.97 -1.08 -6.45
CA GLY A 299 26.35 -1.49 -6.58
C GLY A 299 26.93 -1.33 -7.99
N ASP A 300 27.88 -2.18 -8.34
CA ASP A 300 28.59 -2.10 -9.61
C ASP A 300 27.67 -2.25 -10.82
N PRO A 301 27.86 -1.46 -11.90
CA PRO A 301 27.12 -1.64 -13.14
C PRO A 301 27.59 -2.89 -13.89
N VAL A 302 26.70 -3.53 -14.65
CA VAL A 302 27.04 -4.64 -15.55
C VAL A 302 28.02 -4.21 -16.63
N ASP A 303 28.00 -2.94 -17.03
CA ASP A 303 28.98 -2.34 -17.93
C ASP A 303 30.06 -1.60 -17.13
N PRO A 304 31.28 -2.14 -17.03
CA PRO A 304 32.37 -1.55 -16.26
C PRO A 304 32.87 -0.22 -16.85
N SER A 305 32.47 0.15 -18.06
CA SER A 305 32.81 1.44 -18.67
C SER A 305 31.89 2.58 -18.20
N TYR A 306 30.81 2.26 -17.47
CA TYR A 306 29.92 3.23 -16.89
C TYR A 306 30.62 4.01 -15.77
N THR A 307 30.63 5.34 -15.88
CA THR A 307 31.42 6.22 -15.01
C THR A 307 30.57 7.19 -14.17
N ARG A 308 29.26 7.02 -14.17
CA ARG A 308 28.38 7.85 -13.36
C ARG A 308 28.28 7.34 -11.91
N PRO A 309 27.94 8.19 -10.94
CA PRO A 309 27.80 7.75 -9.56
C PRO A 309 26.68 6.72 -9.40
N LEU A 310 26.85 5.87 -8.44
CA LEU A 310 25.89 4.92 -7.94
C LEU A 310 25.09 5.60 -6.84
N TRP A 311 23.81 5.27 -6.74
CA TRP A 311 22.91 5.86 -5.75
C TRP A 311 22.62 4.85 -4.64
N GLY A 312 22.64 5.34 -3.42
CA GLY A 312 22.30 4.54 -2.28
C GLY A 312 21.91 5.41 -1.09
N GLY A 313 21.16 4.83 -0.18
CA GLY A 313 20.74 5.53 1.02
C GLY A 313 19.90 4.66 1.93
N GLU A 314 19.67 5.19 3.10
CA GLU A 314 18.88 4.56 4.15
C GLU A 314 18.00 5.61 4.82
N VAL A 315 16.76 5.22 5.11
CA VAL A 315 15.88 5.97 6.01
C VAL A 315 15.57 5.10 7.21
N GLU A 316 16.00 5.54 8.38
CA GLU A 316 15.64 4.93 9.65
C GLU A 316 14.53 5.74 10.31
N THR A 317 13.52 5.06 10.83
CA THR A 317 12.38 5.69 11.52
C THR A 317 12.16 5.05 12.88
N TRP A 318 12.16 5.86 13.93
CA TRP A 318 11.64 5.50 15.24
C TRP A 318 10.29 6.18 15.43
N ASN A 319 9.31 5.47 15.95
CA ASN A 319 8.04 6.06 16.36
C ASN A 319 7.54 5.43 17.66
N GLY A 320 6.70 6.15 18.35
CA GLY A 320 6.03 5.62 19.53
C GLY A 320 4.75 6.37 19.84
N LYS A 321 3.86 5.68 20.55
CA LYS A 321 2.54 6.20 20.91
C LYS A 321 2.16 5.72 22.30
N ILE A 322 1.60 6.60 23.11
CA ILE A 322 0.90 6.28 24.35
C ILE A 322 -0.48 6.90 24.25
N GLN A 323 -1.51 6.08 24.24
CA GLN A 323 -2.89 6.54 24.17
C GLN A 323 -3.77 5.80 25.17
N ASN A 324 -4.94 6.39 25.44
CA ASN A 324 -6.02 5.73 26.15
C ASN A 324 -7.35 6.02 25.48
N GLU A 325 -8.17 5.01 25.36
CA GLU A 325 -9.56 5.16 24.95
C GLU A 325 -10.46 5.16 26.20
N PHE A 326 -11.33 6.16 26.30
CA PHE A 326 -12.33 6.33 27.35
C PHE A 326 -13.71 6.07 26.78
N LEU A 327 -14.37 5.01 27.23
CA LEU A 327 -15.73 4.66 26.83
C LEU A 327 -16.75 5.20 27.84
N PHE A 328 -17.74 5.96 27.39
CA PHE A 328 -18.80 6.52 28.24
C PHE A 328 -20.13 6.63 27.49
N GLY A 329 -21.04 5.70 27.78
CA GLY A 329 -22.33 5.57 27.07
C GLY A 329 -22.09 5.25 25.59
N ASN A 330 -22.67 6.06 24.71
CA ASN A 330 -22.53 5.93 23.24
C ASN A 330 -21.37 6.80 22.69
N HIS A 331 -20.38 7.08 23.52
CA HIS A 331 -19.26 7.93 23.14
C HIS A 331 -17.94 7.24 23.46
N SER A 332 -16.94 7.46 22.62
CA SER A 332 -15.54 7.16 22.93
C SER A 332 -14.68 8.41 22.75
N LEU A 333 -13.68 8.55 23.60
CA LEU A 333 -12.65 9.58 23.50
C LEU A 333 -11.29 8.89 23.50
N THR A 334 -10.60 8.90 22.37
CA THR A 334 -9.19 8.51 22.30
C THR A 334 -8.33 9.76 22.50
N THR A 335 -7.36 9.70 23.40
CA THR A 335 -6.39 10.78 23.58
C THR A 335 -5.01 10.20 23.85
N GLY A 336 -3.98 10.88 23.38
CA GLY A 336 -2.63 10.37 23.49
C GLY A 336 -1.57 11.36 23.10
N ILE A 337 -0.34 10.87 23.19
CA ILE A 337 0.88 11.53 22.73
C ILE A 337 1.59 10.53 21.84
N ASP A 338 2.09 11.00 20.71
CA ASP A 338 2.96 10.22 19.85
C ASP A 338 4.21 11.01 19.47
N PHE A 339 5.19 10.31 18.94
CA PHE A 339 6.39 10.91 18.37
C PHE A 339 6.89 10.09 17.19
N PHE A 340 7.63 10.73 16.31
CA PHE A 340 8.54 10.04 15.41
C PHE A 340 9.86 10.78 15.27
N GLU A 341 10.91 10.03 14.92
CA GLU A 341 12.19 10.53 14.47
C GLU A 341 12.59 9.79 13.21
N GLN A 342 12.85 10.51 12.12
CA GLN A 342 13.35 9.97 10.87
C GLN A 342 14.73 10.53 10.57
N THR A 343 15.65 9.66 10.20
CA THR A 343 17.00 10.01 9.76
C THR A 343 17.22 9.43 8.38
N GLY A 344 17.38 10.30 7.39
CA GLY A 344 17.75 9.91 6.03
C GLY A 344 19.26 10.12 5.83
N THR A 345 19.99 9.05 5.51
CA THR A 345 21.42 9.09 5.22
C THR A 345 21.66 8.53 3.84
N GLY A 346 22.31 9.29 2.98
CA GLY A 346 22.53 8.88 1.60
C GLY A 346 23.70 9.56 0.95
N GLY A 347 23.91 9.22 -0.30
CA GLY A 347 24.98 9.74 -1.12
C GLY A 347 25.48 8.70 -2.11
N ALA A 348 26.49 9.03 -2.87
CA ALA A 348 27.13 8.08 -3.77
C ALA A 348 27.82 6.99 -2.96
N VAL A 349 27.31 5.78 -3.05
CA VAL A 349 27.92 4.58 -2.49
C VAL A 349 28.96 4.09 -3.49
N GLN A 350 30.16 3.89 -3.02
CA GLN A 350 31.36 3.35 -3.68
C GLN A 350 31.25 3.02 -5.16
N GLY A 351 31.70 3.90 -6.01
CA GLY A 351 32.01 3.64 -7.41
C GLY A 351 33.27 4.42 -7.78
N THR A 352 34.03 3.94 -8.74
CA THR A 352 35.13 4.69 -9.33
C THR A 352 34.56 5.85 -10.13
N TYR A 353 34.15 6.89 -9.43
CA TYR A 353 33.66 8.10 -10.07
C TYR A 353 34.81 8.97 -10.52
N THR A 354 34.89 9.24 -11.82
CA THR A 354 36.05 9.92 -12.43
C THR A 354 35.76 11.33 -12.92
N ASP A 355 34.51 11.83 -12.81
CA ASP A 355 34.20 13.20 -13.24
C ASP A 355 34.04 14.17 -12.06
N PRO A 356 35.11 14.94 -11.72
CA PRO A 356 35.07 15.92 -10.64
C PRO A 356 34.11 17.10 -10.89
N ALA A 357 33.64 17.30 -12.12
CA ALA A 357 32.78 18.43 -12.47
C ALA A 357 31.30 18.20 -12.09
N LEU A 358 30.91 16.93 -11.97
CA LEU A 358 29.58 16.52 -11.49
C LEU A 358 29.51 16.40 -9.96
N VAL A 359 30.67 16.50 -9.30
CA VAL A 359 30.79 16.32 -7.86
C VAL A 359 31.38 17.58 -7.30
N GLY A 360 30.63 18.34 -6.58
CA GLY A 360 31.11 19.51 -5.85
C GLY A 360 32.17 19.20 -4.76
N GLY A 361 33.03 18.23 -5.03
CA GLY A 361 34.28 17.98 -4.31
C GLY A 361 34.23 17.10 -3.08
N SER A 362 33.10 16.48 -2.72
CA SER A 362 33.10 15.54 -1.57
C SER A 362 31.90 14.58 -1.63
N PHE A 363 32.17 13.31 -1.87
CA PHE A 363 31.22 12.23 -1.57
C PHE A 363 31.36 11.86 -0.11
N GLY A 364 30.38 12.19 0.69
CA GLY A 364 30.22 11.67 2.05
C GLY A 364 28.77 11.28 2.21
N PRO A 365 28.43 10.40 3.16
CA PRO A 365 27.03 10.27 3.54
C PRO A 365 26.53 11.62 4.02
N TYR A 366 25.53 12.16 3.36
CA TYR A 366 24.81 13.34 3.82
C TYR A 366 23.58 12.89 4.58
N THR A 367 23.25 13.63 5.63
CA THR A 367 22.17 13.25 6.54
C THR A 367 21.19 14.41 6.68
N GLU A 368 19.92 14.11 6.47
CA GLU A 368 18.80 14.94 6.93
C GLU A 368 18.10 14.23 8.08
N LYS A 369 17.53 15.03 8.98
CA LYS A 369 16.80 14.51 10.13
C LYS A 369 15.55 15.32 10.38
N THR A 370 14.44 14.64 10.68
CA THR A 370 13.21 15.25 11.19
C THR A 370 12.73 14.50 12.43
N SER A 371 12.20 15.25 13.40
CA SER A 371 11.58 14.67 14.59
C SER A 371 10.32 15.44 14.94
N ASN A 372 9.30 14.74 15.37
CA ASN A 372 8.00 15.28 15.74
C ASN A 372 7.54 14.73 17.07
N ILE A 373 6.84 15.54 17.84
CA ILE A 373 6.04 15.14 19.00
C ILE A 373 4.65 15.75 18.85
N GLY A 374 3.62 14.93 18.97
CA GLY A 374 2.22 15.34 18.84
C GLY A 374 1.38 14.95 20.04
N ILE A 375 0.38 15.77 20.34
CA ILE A 375 -0.70 15.46 21.28
C ILE A 375 -2.00 15.48 20.52
N PHE A 376 -2.87 14.51 20.76
CA PHE A 376 -4.12 14.38 20.02
C PHE A 376 -5.30 13.98 20.91
N ALA A 377 -6.49 14.29 20.43
CA ALA A 377 -7.77 13.86 20.99
C ALA A 377 -8.76 13.62 19.84
N GLN A 378 -9.41 12.45 19.83
CA GLN A 378 -10.44 12.07 18.87
C GLN A 378 -11.69 11.64 19.63
N MET A 379 -12.79 12.29 19.35
CA MET A 379 -14.10 11.99 19.91
C MET A 379 -14.96 11.30 18.88
N ARG A 380 -15.60 10.19 19.25
CA ARG A 380 -16.58 9.46 18.45
C ARG A 380 -17.87 9.36 19.25
N SER A 381 -19.00 9.66 18.63
CA SER A 381 -20.27 9.84 19.34
C SER A 381 -21.45 9.37 18.50
N ASP A 382 -22.20 8.41 18.99
CA ASP A 382 -23.52 8.10 18.48
C ASP A 382 -24.54 9.01 19.15
N LEU A 383 -24.89 10.10 18.47
CA LEU A 383 -25.79 11.12 18.99
C LEU A 383 -27.27 10.69 18.96
N SER A 384 -27.60 9.76 18.08
CA SER A 384 -28.87 9.05 17.99
C SER A 384 -28.68 7.77 17.17
N ASP A 385 -29.73 6.93 17.11
CA ASP A 385 -29.73 5.72 16.25
C ASP A 385 -29.49 6.03 14.75
N ALA A 386 -29.70 7.29 14.35
CA ALA A 386 -29.57 7.71 12.96
C ALA A 386 -28.34 8.62 12.72
N PHE A 387 -27.67 9.14 13.74
CA PHE A 387 -26.62 10.13 13.55
C PHE A 387 -25.40 9.87 14.43
N SER A 388 -24.28 9.62 13.78
CA SER A 388 -22.96 9.49 14.40
C SER A 388 -22.05 10.64 13.96
N LEU A 389 -21.21 11.10 14.87
CA LEU A 389 -20.26 12.20 14.66
C LEU A 389 -18.90 11.84 15.23
N SER A 390 -17.84 12.03 14.42
CA SER A 390 -16.46 11.90 14.84
C SER A 390 -15.74 13.22 14.59
N TYR A 391 -14.96 13.70 15.57
CA TYR A 391 -14.17 14.92 15.42
C TYR A 391 -12.93 14.89 16.32
N GLY A 392 -11.85 15.45 15.83
CA GLY A 392 -10.59 15.41 16.53
C GLY A 392 -9.70 16.62 16.27
N LEU A 393 -8.73 16.76 17.15
CA LEU A 393 -7.74 17.81 17.15
C LEU A 393 -6.37 17.20 17.43
N ARG A 394 -5.36 17.76 16.77
CA ARG A 394 -3.96 17.39 16.98
C ARG A 394 -3.10 18.65 16.97
N ALA A 395 -2.09 18.71 17.85
CA ALA A 395 -1.07 19.74 17.88
C ALA A 395 0.30 19.05 17.86
N ASP A 396 1.16 19.52 16.96
CA ASP A 396 2.47 18.94 16.70
C ASP A 396 3.56 19.98 16.84
N HIS A 397 4.73 19.56 17.32
CA HIS A 397 5.97 20.30 17.30
C HIS A 397 7.00 19.51 16.52
N GLN A 398 7.61 20.13 15.49
CA GLN A 398 8.58 19.45 14.66
C GLN A 398 9.90 20.22 14.58
N GLU A 399 11.00 19.48 14.60
CA GLU A 399 12.34 19.95 14.29
C GLU A 399 12.86 19.25 13.04
N PHE A 400 13.47 20.01 12.14
CA PHE A 400 14.16 19.52 10.95
C PHE A 400 15.61 20.00 10.94
N THR A 401 16.52 19.13 10.51
CA THR A 401 17.93 19.48 10.32
C THR A 401 18.37 19.06 8.92
N GLY A 402 18.71 20.03 8.09
CA GLY A 402 19.26 19.83 6.76
C GLY A 402 20.70 19.36 6.78
N TRP A 403 21.15 18.77 5.68
CA TRP A 403 22.51 18.26 5.54
C TRP A 403 23.61 19.32 5.68
N ASP A 404 23.31 20.59 5.44
CA ASP A 404 24.22 21.72 5.64
C ASP A 404 24.24 22.25 7.09
N GLY A 405 23.46 21.63 7.99
CA GLY A 405 23.30 22.02 9.38
C GLY A 405 22.23 23.07 9.63
N THR A 406 21.50 23.51 8.61
CA THR A 406 20.34 24.39 8.78
C THR A 406 19.29 23.70 9.62
N LYS A 407 18.78 24.41 10.64
CA LYS A 407 17.72 23.94 11.52
C LYS A 407 16.46 24.74 11.31
N LEU A 408 15.35 24.03 11.15
CA LEU A 408 13.99 24.56 11.11
C LEU A 408 13.22 23.98 12.30
N SER A 409 12.29 24.74 12.83
CA SER A 409 11.37 24.29 13.86
C SER A 409 10.04 25.00 13.67
N ASP A 410 8.95 24.26 13.76
CA ASP A 410 7.60 24.79 13.59
C ASP A 410 6.59 24.03 14.45
N ASP A 411 5.45 24.70 14.71
CA ASP A 411 4.33 24.15 15.44
C ASP A 411 3.13 24.05 14.49
N GLY A 412 2.50 22.88 14.45
CA GLY A 412 1.37 22.60 13.58
C GLY A 412 0.09 22.27 14.33
N PHE A 413 -1.02 22.50 13.65
CA PHE A 413 -2.33 22.15 14.17
C PHE A 413 -3.15 21.46 13.08
N SER A 414 -3.70 20.29 13.41
CA SER A 414 -4.58 19.51 12.52
C SER A 414 -5.93 19.32 13.18
N TYR A 415 -6.99 19.25 12.37
CA TYR A 415 -8.34 18.95 12.85
C TYR A 415 -9.13 18.18 11.81
N ASN A 416 -10.09 17.42 12.29
CA ASN A 416 -11.01 16.66 11.45
C ASN A 416 -12.43 16.69 12.00
N VAL A 417 -13.38 16.48 11.11
CA VAL A 417 -14.76 16.21 11.43
C VAL A 417 -15.34 15.28 10.37
N SER A 418 -16.04 14.23 10.81
CA SER A 418 -16.83 13.37 9.95
C SER A 418 -18.16 13.03 10.61
N GLY A 419 -19.17 12.84 9.81
CA GLY A 419 -20.50 12.46 10.31
C GLY A 419 -21.20 11.53 9.34
N SER A 420 -21.98 10.62 9.89
CA SER A 420 -22.88 9.74 9.16
C SER A 420 -24.31 9.92 9.61
N TYR A 421 -25.23 9.94 8.65
CA TYR A 421 -26.65 10.08 8.89
C TYR A 421 -27.44 9.01 8.14
N ALA A 422 -28.07 8.10 8.90
CA ALA A 422 -28.97 7.09 8.35
C ALA A 422 -30.24 7.74 7.83
N LEU A 423 -30.38 7.85 6.51
CA LEU A 423 -31.59 8.32 5.84
C LEU A 423 -32.72 7.29 5.92
N SER A 424 -32.35 6.01 6.01
CA SER A 424 -33.20 4.86 6.22
C SER A 424 -32.35 3.70 6.74
N ASP A 425 -32.98 2.56 7.08
CA ASP A 425 -32.26 1.34 7.49
C ASP A 425 -31.26 0.83 6.42
N ALA A 426 -31.42 1.24 5.17
CA ALA A 426 -30.59 0.79 4.04
C ALA A 426 -29.66 1.88 3.50
N VAL A 427 -29.86 3.15 3.82
CA VAL A 427 -29.14 4.26 3.18
C VAL A 427 -28.53 5.19 4.21
N THR A 428 -27.24 5.37 4.16
CA THR A 428 -26.47 6.30 5.01
C THR A 428 -25.81 7.37 4.15
N LEU A 429 -25.98 8.63 4.55
CA LEU A 429 -25.25 9.78 4.01
C LEU A 429 -24.03 10.03 4.91
N GLU A 430 -22.88 10.28 4.32
CA GLU A 430 -21.67 10.61 5.04
C GLU A 430 -21.01 11.87 4.48
N ALA A 431 -20.35 12.62 5.37
CA ALA A 431 -19.53 13.75 4.99
C ALA A 431 -18.33 13.84 5.94
N ALA A 432 -17.17 14.15 5.39
CA ALA A 432 -15.93 14.23 6.14
C ALA A 432 -15.04 15.37 5.61
N TYR A 433 -14.32 16.00 6.52
CA TYR A 433 -13.33 17.03 6.25
C TYR A 433 -12.16 16.90 7.21
N SER A 434 -10.94 17.10 6.72
CA SER A 434 -9.75 17.29 7.57
C SER A 434 -8.83 18.35 7.00
N GLN A 435 -8.14 19.06 7.90
CA GLN A 435 -6.94 19.81 7.61
C GLN A 435 -5.80 19.20 8.40
N VAL A 436 -4.74 18.84 7.69
CA VAL A 436 -3.56 18.16 8.25
C VAL A 436 -2.34 19.03 8.04
N TRP A 437 -1.65 19.31 9.13
CA TRP A 437 -0.31 19.87 9.08
C TRP A 437 0.72 18.73 8.96
N GLY A 438 1.39 18.63 7.81
CA GLY A 438 2.34 17.57 7.49
C GLY A 438 3.78 17.85 7.93
N GLY A 439 4.09 19.11 8.22
CA GLY A 439 5.42 19.54 8.62
C GLY A 439 6.47 19.48 7.51
N TYR A 440 7.74 19.31 7.90
CA TYR A 440 8.87 19.23 6.99
C TYR A 440 9.19 17.78 6.65
N GLU A 441 9.27 17.49 5.36
CA GLU A 441 9.59 16.15 4.85
C GLU A 441 11.09 15.99 4.60
N LEU A 442 11.62 14.77 4.79
CA LEU A 442 12.95 14.42 4.33
C LEU A 442 13.03 14.48 2.80
N GLY A 443 14.18 14.88 2.27
CA GLY A 443 14.49 14.71 0.87
C GLY A 443 14.89 13.26 0.55
N GLU A 444 15.02 13.00 -0.74
CA GLU A 444 15.45 11.69 -1.21
C GLU A 444 16.92 11.45 -0.87
N THR A 445 17.16 10.52 0.03
CA THR A 445 18.48 10.31 0.63
C THR A 445 19.53 9.89 -0.39
N ALA A 446 19.17 9.08 -1.38
CA ALA A 446 20.10 8.59 -2.40
C ALA A 446 20.67 9.69 -3.31
N ILE A 447 19.99 10.85 -3.40
CA ILE A 447 20.40 11.94 -4.31
C ILE A 447 20.58 13.29 -3.60
N ILE A 448 20.50 13.33 -2.29
CA ILE A 448 20.50 14.57 -1.50
C ILE A 448 21.73 15.45 -1.74
N ASN A 449 22.87 14.87 -2.04
CA ASN A 449 24.15 15.55 -2.24
C ASN A 449 24.59 15.59 -3.71
N TYR A 450 23.82 15.01 -4.62
CA TYR A 450 24.29 14.80 -5.98
C TYR A 450 23.95 15.99 -6.90
N SER A 451 22.83 15.93 -7.59
CA SER A 451 22.46 16.96 -8.57
C SER A 451 21.38 17.89 -8.05
N TYR A 452 20.77 17.55 -6.93
CA TYR A 452 19.53 18.14 -6.46
C TYR A 452 19.53 18.53 -4.97
N PRO A 453 20.59 19.18 -4.47
CA PRO A 453 20.57 19.59 -3.08
C PRO A 453 19.42 20.59 -2.89
N TRP A 454 18.73 20.48 -1.76
CA TRP A 454 17.87 21.57 -1.33
C TRP A 454 18.77 22.76 -0.97
N VAL A 455 18.89 23.72 -1.89
CA VAL A 455 19.85 24.82 -1.73
C VAL A 455 19.36 25.95 -0.83
N ASN A 456 18.11 25.89 -0.35
CA ASN A 456 17.51 26.93 0.49
C ASN A 456 16.58 26.34 1.55
N TYR A 457 17.14 25.58 2.51
CA TYR A 457 16.35 25.05 3.63
C TYR A 457 15.57 26.13 4.39
N ALA A 458 16.15 27.34 4.52
CA ALA A 458 15.48 28.46 5.19
C ALA A 458 14.21 28.93 4.48
N GLY A 459 14.04 28.59 3.21
CA GLY A 459 12.83 28.88 2.44
C GLY A 459 11.86 27.68 2.35
N MET A 460 12.19 26.53 2.93
CA MET A 460 11.32 25.37 2.96
C MET A 460 10.11 25.67 3.86
N GLN A 461 8.92 25.34 3.37
CA GLN A 461 7.66 25.51 4.10
C GLN A 461 7.16 24.14 4.57
N ALA A 462 6.42 24.15 5.68
CA ALA A 462 5.72 22.97 6.14
C ALA A 462 4.62 22.57 5.15
N GLN A 463 4.42 21.29 4.96
CA GLN A 463 3.32 20.75 4.15
C GLN A 463 2.00 20.95 4.90
N GLU A 464 0.95 21.28 4.17
CA GLU A 464 -0.42 21.34 4.65
C GLU A 464 -1.34 20.67 3.63
N THR A 465 -2.40 19.99 4.13
CA THR A 465 -3.34 19.31 3.24
C THR A 465 -4.77 19.48 3.73
N GLU A 466 -5.66 19.85 2.81
CA GLU A 466 -7.10 19.83 3.02
C GLU A 466 -7.72 18.62 2.32
N ASN A 467 -8.54 17.86 3.04
CA ASN A 467 -9.24 16.70 2.52
C ASN A 467 -10.74 16.84 2.72
N MET A 468 -11.52 16.54 1.69
CA MET A 468 -12.98 16.57 1.70
C MET A 468 -13.53 15.30 1.08
N ARG A 469 -14.59 14.75 1.69
CA ARG A 469 -15.33 13.63 1.15
C ARG A 469 -16.80 13.72 1.49
N ILE A 470 -17.67 13.44 0.53
CA ILE A 470 -19.11 13.29 0.74
C ILE A 470 -19.60 12.08 -0.04
N GLY A 471 -20.42 11.24 0.57
CA GLY A 471 -20.85 10.01 -0.06
C GLY A 471 -22.16 9.44 0.49
N LEU A 472 -22.58 8.38 -0.18
CA LEU A 472 -23.74 7.57 0.17
C LEU A 472 -23.32 6.11 0.26
N GLN A 473 -23.80 5.44 1.29
CA GLN A 473 -23.71 3.98 1.43
C GLN A 473 -25.11 3.37 1.38
N VAL A 474 -25.23 2.26 0.69
CA VAL A 474 -26.47 1.49 0.57
C VAL A 474 -26.20 0.04 0.93
N ASN A 475 -26.83 -0.44 2.00
CA ASN A 475 -26.77 -1.84 2.42
C ASN A 475 -28.18 -2.39 2.46
N THR A 476 -28.49 -3.35 1.60
CA THR A 476 -29.84 -3.93 1.52
C THR A 476 -29.82 -5.39 1.10
N GLY A 477 -30.26 -6.27 1.98
CA GLY A 477 -30.19 -7.71 1.77
C GLY A 477 -28.74 -8.16 1.50
N ASN A 478 -28.51 -8.72 0.31
CA ASN A 478 -27.19 -9.20 -0.12
C ASN A 478 -26.39 -8.15 -0.94
N TRP A 479 -26.92 -6.94 -1.08
CA TRP A 479 -26.28 -5.85 -1.81
C TRP A 479 -25.61 -4.86 -0.88
N ASP A 480 -24.38 -4.49 -1.21
CA ASP A 480 -23.69 -3.32 -0.69
C ASP A 480 -23.29 -2.41 -1.87
N ALA A 481 -23.46 -1.13 -1.69
CA ALA A 481 -23.03 -0.16 -2.68
C ALA A 481 -22.55 1.12 -2.00
N SER A 482 -21.55 1.77 -2.57
CA SER A 482 -21.08 3.07 -2.14
C SER A 482 -20.88 4.02 -3.32
N PHE A 483 -20.99 5.31 -3.07
CA PHE A 483 -20.65 6.37 -4.00
C PHE A 483 -20.12 7.55 -3.21
N ALA A 484 -18.99 8.12 -3.60
CA ALA A 484 -18.43 9.28 -2.96
C ALA A 484 -17.78 10.24 -3.97
N LEU A 485 -17.85 11.53 -3.66
CA LEU A 485 -17.04 12.58 -4.22
C LEU A 485 -15.91 12.90 -3.24
N PHE A 486 -14.71 13.08 -3.73
CA PHE A 486 -13.54 13.41 -2.92
C PHE A 486 -12.72 14.54 -3.52
N ARG A 487 -11.99 15.24 -2.67
CA ARG A 487 -10.94 16.18 -3.04
C ARG A 487 -9.87 16.22 -1.95
N THR A 488 -8.61 16.15 -2.37
CA THR A 488 -7.42 16.39 -1.55
C THR A 488 -6.63 17.53 -2.21
N ASP A 489 -6.29 18.53 -1.44
CA ASP A 489 -5.49 19.70 -1.87
C ASP A 489 -4.27 19.79 -0.95
N ALA A 490 -3.10 19.41 -1.47
CA ALA A 490 -1.87 19.32 -0.72
C ALA A 490 -0.89 20.41 -1.16
N GLU A 491 -0.47 21.24 -0.21
CA GLU A 491 0.41 22.38 -0.43
C GLU A 491 1.82 22.11 0.07
N ASN A 492 2.80 22.75 -0.58
CA ASN A 492 4.22 22.73 -0.20
C ASN A 492 4.86 21.34 -0.24
N ILE A 493 4.35 20.44 -1.08
CA ILE A 493 4.93 19.12 -1.27
C ILE A 493 6.33 19.25 -1.84
N ARG A 494 7.31 18.65 -1.16
CA ARG A 494 8.71 18.71 -1.58
C ARG A 494 8.91 17.97 -2.89
N THR A 495 9.30 18.69 -3.92
CA THR A 495 9.48 18.19 -5.29
C THR A 495 10.76 18.73 -5.91
N ARG A 496 10.90 18.63 -7.22
CA ARG A 496 12.02 19.10 -8.01
C ARG A 496 11.52 19.87 -9.22
N ASN A 497 12.17 20.95 -9.57
CA ASN A 497 11.85 21.71 -10.77
C ASN A 497 12.54 21.16 -12.03
N SER A 498 12.21 21.71 -13.20
CA SER A 498 12.79 21.31 -14.50
C SER A 498 14.31 21.57 -14.63
N ALA A 499 14.91 22.29 -13.71
CA ALA A 499 16.35 22.53 -13.64
C ALA A 499 17.03 21.58 -12.62
N ASP A 500 16.32 20.56 -12.19
CA ASP A 500 16.79 19.55 -11.23
C ASP A 500 17.13 20.13 -9.84
N GLN A 501 16.46 21.21 -9.46
CA GLN A 501 16.62 21.81 -8.13
C GLN A 501 15.43 21.45 -7.26
N ALA A 502 15.69 21.14 -6.00
CA ALA A 502 14.63 20.94 -5.04
C ALA A 502 13.74 22.18 -4.90
N THR A 503 12.45 21.98 -4.91
CA THR A 503 11.40 22.99 -4.81
C THR A 503 10.19 22.41 -4.11
N SER A 504 9.09 23.13 -4.05
CA SER A 504 7.79 22.61 -3.62
C SER A 504 6.75 22.79 -4.72
N SER A 505 5.76 21.92 -4.75
CA SER A 505 4.60 22.01 -5.63
C SER A 505 3.32 21.81 -4.81
N ASN A 506 2.21 22.27 -5.38
CA ASN A 506 0.87 21.99 -4.85
C ASN A 506 0.22 20.91 -5.70
N ILE A 507 -0.34 19.90 -5.04
CA ILE A 507 -0.95 18.76 -5.71
C ILE A 507 -2.42 18.68 -5.32
N VAL A 508 -3.28 18.60 -6.34
CA VAL A 508 -4.71 18.41 -6.14
C VAL A 508 -5.15 17.13 -6.83
N THR A 509 -5.88 16.29 -6.09
CA THR A 509 -6.64 15.20 -6.67
C THR A 509 -8.11 15.37 -6.31
N GLU A 510 -8.99 15.23 -7.31
CA GLU A 510 -10.43 15.27 -7.10
C GLU A 510 -11.15 14.26 -7.98
N GLY A 511 -12.24 13.70 -7.49
CA GLY A 511 -12.88 12.67 -8.28
C GLY A 511 -14.07 11.99 -7.63
N ILE A 512 -14.28 10.76 -8.08
CA ILE A 512 -15.41 9.91 -7.73
C ILE A 512 -14.88 8.52 -7.40
N ASP A 513 -15.34 7.96 -6.29
CA ASP A 513 -15.25 6.54 -5.96
C ASP A 513 -16.64 5.92 -5.91
N ALA A 514 -16.77 4.72 -6.45
CA ALA A 514 -18.01 3.94 -6.35
C ALA A 514 -17.69 2.46 -6.20
N SER A 515 -18.53 1.75 -5.44
CA SER A 515 -18.48 0.30 -5.34
C SER A 515 -19.87 -0.31 -5.41
N LEU A 516 -19.94 -1.55 -5.86
CA LEU A 516 -21.15 -2.36 -5.87
C LEU A 516 -20.76 -3.81 -5.60
N GLY A 517 -21.25 -4.36 -4.50
CA GLY A 517 -21.07 -5.75 -4.09
C GLY A 517 -22.39 -6.51 -4.06
N TYR A 518 -22.28 -7.81 -4.28
CA TYR A 518 -23.36 -8.75 -4.07
C TYR A 518 -22.82 -10.06 -3.47
N SER A 519 -23.36 -10.43 -2.31
CA SER A 519 -23.01 -11.65 -1.60
C SER A 519 -24.00 -12.76 -1.93
N PHE A 520 -23.50 -13.93 -2.31
CA PHE A 520 -24.27 -15.16 -2.54
C PHE A 520 -24.07 -16.10 -1.34
N ALA A 521 -24.90 -17.14 -1.26
CA ALA A 521 -24.67 -18.21 -0.30
C ALA A 521 -23.33 -18.97 -0.53
N SER A 522 -22.76 -18.91 -1.74
CA SER A 522 -21.55 -19.64 -2.15
C SER A 522 -20.39 -18.72 -2.55
N GLY A 523 -20.46 -17.43 -2.28
CA GLY A 523 -19.40 -16.51 -2.69
C GLY A 523 -19.89 -15.08 -2.89
N TYR A 524 -19.10 -14.27 -3.60
CA TYR A 524 -19.38 -12.86 -3.82
C TYR A 524 -18.95 -12.38 -5.21
N LEU A 525 -19.49 -11.23 -5.62
CA LEU A 525 -19.03 -10.44 -6.74
C LEU A 525 -19.01 -8.97 -6.33
N ARG A 526 -17.89 -8.30 -6.52
CA ARG A 526 -17.71 -6.87 -6.21
C ARG A 526 -17.09 -6.15 -7.39
N GLY A 527 -17.61 -4.96 -7.71
CA GLY A 527 -17.04 -4.04 -8.68
C GLY A 527 -16.72 -2.72 -8.01
N THR A 528 -15.58 -2.12 -8.34
CA THR A 528 -15.16 -0.80 -7.89
C THR A 528 -14.86 0.08 -9.10
N TYR A 529 -15.13 1.36 -8.99
CA TYR A 529 -14.85 2.35 -10.01
C TYR A 529 -14.30 3.60 -9.37
N THR A 530 -13.21 4.12 -9.93
CA THR A 530 -12.62 5.39 -9.54
C THR A 530 -12.36 6.25 -10.76
N TYR A 531 -12.68 7.52 -10.64
CA TYR A 531 -12.20 8.58 -11.51
C TYR A 531 -11.43 9.57 -10.65
N ALA A 532 -10.18 9.84 -10.98
CA ALA A 532 -9.39 10.87 -10.34
C ALA A 532 -8.72 11.77 -11.38
N ASP A 533 -8.94 13.07 -11.24
CA ASP A 533 -8.19 14.13 -11.93
C ASP A 533 -7.09 14.61 -10.99
N VAL A 534 -5.85 14.48 -11.43
CA VAL A 534 -4.66 14.77 -10.63
C VAL A 534 -3.89 15.91 -11.29
N THR A 535 -3.73 17.02 -10.57
CA THR A 535 -3.02 18.20 -11.04
C THR A 535 -1.88 18.57 -10.11
N GLU A 536 -0.81 19.09 -10.69
CA GLU A 536 0.34 19.67 -10.00
C GLU A 536 0.50 21.12 -10.46
N ASP A 537 0.49 22.06 -9.52
CA ASP A 537 0.50 23.50 -9.78
C ASP A 537 -0.56 23.95 -10.82
N GLY A 538 -1.74 23.30 -10.76
CA GLY A 538 -2.86 23.57 -11.66
C GLY A 538 -2.69 23.04 -13.09
N GLN A 539 -1.68 22.21 -13.34
CA GLN A 539 -1.51 21.47 -14.60
C GLN A 539 -1.80 20.00 -14.38
N VAL A 540 -2.27 19.30 -15.41
CA VAL A 540 -2.42 17.83 -15.35
C VAL A 540 -1.09 17.24 -14.90
N SER A 541 -1.13 16.45 -13.84
CA SER A 541 0.06 15.80 -13.32
C SER A 541 0.73 15.01 -14.45
N ASN A 542 2.02 15.24 -14.60
CA ASN A 542 2.83 14.42 -15.48
C ASN A 542 3.90 13.77 -14.62
N THR A 543 4.22 12.56 -14.93
CA THR A 543 5.15 11.74 -14.16
C THR A 543 6.61 12.19 -14.26
N THR A 544 6.91 13.36 -14.79
CA THR A 544 8.27 13.94 -14.82
C THR A 544 8.63 14.70 -13.57
N ASN A 545 7.65 15.04 -12.74
CA ASN A 545 7.87 15.91 -11.59
C ASN A 545 7.76 15.17 -10.23
N TYR A 546 8.29 13.99 -10.18
CA TYR A 546 8.65 13.33 -8.92
C TYR A 546 7.58 12.83 -8.01
N TYR A 547 6.63 12.10 -8.55
CA TYR A 547 6.24 10.88 -7.90
C TYR A 547 5.40 11.01 -6.63
N ALA A 548 5.12 12.20 -6.16
CA ALA A 548 4.10 12.43 -5.15
C ALA A 548 2.68 12.21 -5.70
N ALA A 549 2.54 12.21 -7.03
CA ALA A 549 1.26 11.96 -7.68
C ALA A 549 1.43 11.31 -9.07
N GLN A 550 0.43 10.53 -9.48
CA GLN A 550 0.34 9.88 -10.79
C GLN A 550 -0.99 10.21 -11.47
N PRO A 551 -1.01 10.49 -12.78
CA PRO A 551 -2.24 10.62 -13.54
C PRO A 551 -3.02 9.31 -13.52
N MET A 552 -4.28 9.34 -13.11
CA MET A 552 -5.10 8.15 -12.93
C MET A 552 -6.19 8.01 -13.99
N GLY A 553 -7.08 8.99 -14.11
CA GLY A 553 -8.24 8.93 -14.99
C GLY A 553 -9.29 7.94 -14.49
N HIS A 554 -9.91 7.20 -15.41
CA HIS A 554 -10.97 6.24 -15.13
C HIS A 554 -10.43 4.83 -15.01
N ILE A 555 -10.70 4.17 -13.89
CA ILE A 555 -10.38 2.76 -13.63
C ILE A 555 -11.64 2.06 -13.14
N LEU A 556 -11.87 0.84 -13.63
CA LEU A 556 -12.90 -0.09 -13.18
C LEU A 556 -12.20 -1.39 -12.79
N ALA A 557 -12.44 -1.90 -11.59
CA ALA A 557 -11.99 -3.21 -11.15
C ALA A 557 -13.17 -4.09 -10.75
N ILE A 558 -13.07 -5.38 -10.98
CA ILE A 558 -14.07 -6.38 -10.60
C ILE A 558 -13.35 -7.55 -9.96
N GLN A 559 -13.89 -8.04 -8.86
CA GLN A 559 -13.40 -9.21 -8.13
C GLN A 559 -14.56 -10.11 -7.75
N GLY A 560 -14.36 -11.42 -7.77
CA GLY A 560 -15.35 -12.36 -7.29
C GLY A 560 -14.80 -13.76 -7.12
N ALA A 561 -15.42 -14.51 -6.21
CA ALA A 561 -15.09 -15.90 -5.94
C ALA A 561 -16.35 -16.69 -5.55
N PHE A 562 -16.38 -17.97 -5.91
CA PHE A 562 -17.55 -18.84 -5.75
C PHE A 562 -17.13 -20.26 -5.42
N ASP A 563 -17.78 -20.88 -4.42
CA ASP A 563 -17.72 -22.31 -4.18
C ASP A 563 -18.63 -23.04 -5.17
N VAL A 564 -18.02 -23.66 -6.17
CA VAL A 564 -18.76 -24.43 -7.20
C VAL A 564 -19.00 -25.88 -6.77
N ALA A 565 -18.27 -26.36 -5.77
CA ALA A 565 -18.46 -27.62 -5.07
C ALA A 565 -17.82 -27.52 -3.69
N THR A 566 -18.08 -28.49 -2.81
CA THR A 566 -17.55 -28.51 -1.42
C THR A 566 -16.01 -28.41 -1.35
N ASP A 567 -15.32 -28.89 -2.39
CA ASP A 567 -13.87 -28.96 -2.47
C ASP A 567 -13.27 -28.08 -3.61
N TRP A 568 -14.12 -27.29 -4.29
CA TRP A 568 -13.72 -26.42 -5.39
C TRP A 568 -14.22 -24.99 -5.22
N ARG A 569 -13.28 -24.04 -5.21
CA ARG A 569 -13.52 -22.60 -5.28
C ARG A 569 -12.94 -22.04 -6.56
N VAL A 570 -13.66 -21.18 -7.25
CA VAL A 570 -13.21 -20.52 -8.47
C VAL A 570 -13.45 -19.01 -8.36
N GLY A 571 -12.62 -18.23 -9.00
CA GLY A 571 -12.79 -16.78 -8.97
C GLY A 571 -11.81 -16.07 -9.89
N GLY A 572 -11.69 -14.76 -9.68
CA GLY A 572 -10.75 -13.95 -10.43
C GLY A 572 -10.98 -12.46 -10.25
N THR A 573 -10.15 -11.70 -10.96
CA THR A 573 -10.19 -10.24 -11.03
C THR A 573 -10.23 -9.80 -12.49
N ALA A 574 -10.80 -8.62 -12.72
CA ALA A 574 -10.73 -7.94 -14.00
C ALA A 574 -10.53 -6.45 -13.75
N GLU A 575 -9.63 -5.82 -14.49
CA GLU A 575 -9.38 -4.40 -14.43
C GLU A 575 -9.41 -3.79 -15.82
N ALA A 576 -9.97 -2.58 -15.92
CA ALA A 576 -9.99 -1.79 -17.15
C ALA A 576 -9.71 -0.32 -16.84
N ALA A 577 -8.77 0.29 -17.57
CA ALA A 577 -8.52 1.72 -17.53
C ALA A 577 -8.83 2.35 -18.89
N LEU A 578 -9.48 3.52 -18.90
CA LEU A 578 -9.69 4.27 -20.14
C LEU A 578 -8.41 5.00 -20.52
N SER A 579 -8.24 5.32 -21.81
CA SER A 579 -7.15 6.19 -22.26
C SER A 579 -7.24 7.55 -21.60
N LEU A 580 -6.08 8.13 -21.26
CA LEU A 580 -5.97 9.42 -20.59
C LEU A 580 -5.03 10.33 -21.39
N ASP A 581 -5.51 11.51 -21.77
CA ASP A 581 -4.70 12.51 -22.45
C ASP A 581 -3.95 13.37 -21.43
N LEU A 582 -2.64 13.36 -21.50
CA LEU A 582 -1.73 14.23 -20.78
C LEU A 582 -1.31 15.41 -21.66
N ALA A 583 -0.69 16.44 -21.08
CA ALA A 583 -0.24 17.62 -21.83
C ALA A 583 0.67 17.26 -23.04
N ASN A 584 1.49 16.22 -22.94
CA ASN A 584 2.48 15.84 -23.94
C ASN A 584 2.35 14.40 -24.47
N ALA A 585 1.41 13.61 -23.97
CA ALA A 585 1.26 12.20 -24.32
C ALA A 585 -0.15 11.71 -24.02
N THR A 586 -0.57 10.66 -24.69
CA THR A 586 -1.80 9.90 -24.34
C THR A 586 -1.40 8.58 -23.70
N LEU A 587 -1.83 8.35 -22.47
CA LEU A 587 -1.70 7.08 -21.82
C LEU A 587 -2.74 6.10 -22.38
N PRO A 588 -2.34 4.94 -22.90
CA PRO A 588 -3.29 4.00 -23.49
C PRO A 588 -4.22 3.43 -22.41
N GLY A 589 -5.46 3.15 -22.82
CA GLY A 589 -6.36 2.33 -22.03
C GLY A 589 -5.96 0.85 -22.12
N TYR A 590 -6.38 0.06 -21.11
CA TYR A 590 -6.12 -1.37 -21.07
C TYR A 590 -7.27 -2.15 -20.44
N GLU A 591 -7.25 -3.45 -20.65
CA GLU A 591 -8.14 -4.44 -20.03
C GLU A 591 -7.31 -5.68 -19.69
N VAL A 592 -7.41 -6.14 -18.45
CA VAL A 592 -6.73 -7.37 -17.97
C VAL A 592 -7.69 -8.23 -17.17
N VAL A 593 -7.59 -9.54 -17.30
CA VAL A 593 -8.43 -10.52 -16.59
C VAL A 593 -7.53 -11.62 -16.04
N ASN A 594 -7.70 -11.91 -14.75
CA ASN A 594 -7.03 -12.99 -14.04
C ASN A 594 -8.09 -13.95 -13.50
N LEU A 595 -7.85 -15.25 -13.61
CA LEU A 595 -8.76 -16.29 -13.12
C LEU A 595 -8.01 -17.28 -12.24
N PHE A 596 -8.70 -17.86 -11.27
CA PHE A 596 -8.18 -18.95 -10.47
C PHE A 596 -9.18 -20.08 -10.25
N ALA A 597 -8.65 -21.26 -9.97
CA ALA A 597 -9.37 -22.40 -9.44
C ALA A 597 -8.58 -23.02 -8.30
N GLU A 598 -9.23 -23.20 -7.17
CA GLU A 598 -8.68 -23.79 -5.96
C GLU A 598 -9.37 -25.13 -5.68
N TYR A 599 -8.58 -26.13 -5.34
CA TYR A 599 -9.02 -27.47 -5.00
C TYR A 599 -8.52 -27.89 -3.62
N LYS A 600 -9.44 -28.26 -2.72
CA LYS A 600 -9.17 -28.78 -1.36
C LYS A 600 -9.53 -30.28 -1.30
N PRO A 601 -8.60 -31.21 -1.66
CA PRO A 601 -8.90 -32.63 -1.76
C PRO A 601 -9.27 -33.22 -0.40
N ALA A 602 -10.48 -33.71 -0.21
CA ALA A 602 -10.95 -34.30 1.03
C ALA A 602 -10.10 -35.50 1.54
N ARG A 603 -9.30 -36.13 0.65
CA ARG A 603 -8.42 -37.27 1.00
C ARG A 603 -7.10 -36.86 1.63
N VAL A 604 -6.67 -35.62 1.46
CA VAL A 604 -5.41 -35.10 2.00
C VAL A 604 -5.74 -33.85 2.81
N GLN A 605 -5.97 -34.06 4.08
CA GLN A 605 -6.33 -32.99 4.99
C GLN A 605 -5.24 -31.90 5.00
N GLY A 606 -5.64 -30.65 4.99
CA GLY A 606 -4.74 -29.50 4.98
C GLY A 606 -4.11 -29.16 3.64
N LEU A 607 -4.27 -29.99 2.59
CA LEU A 607 -3.76 -29.66 1.25
C LEU A 607 -4.73 -28.74 0.49
N THR A 608 -4.19 -27.68 -0.06
CA THR A 608 -4.85 -26.79 -1.03
C THR A 608 -3.98 -26.71 -2.28
N VAL A 609 -4.58 -26.90 -3.45
CA VAL A 609 -3.91 -26.73 -4.75
C VAL A 609 -4.66 -25.66 -5.51
N ARG A 610 -3.97 -24.59 -5.89
CA ARG A 610 -4.51 -23.46 -6.65
C ARG A 610 -3.82 -23.37 -8.00
N ALA A 611 -4.59 -23.23 -9.06
CA ALA A 611 -4.12 -22.93 -10.41
C ALA A 611 -4.67 -21.58 -10.84
N GLU A 612 -3.84 -20.76 -11.48
CA GLU A 612 -4.15 -19.39 -11.88
C GLU A 612 -3.75 -19.16 -13.33
N ILE A 613 -4.51 -18.34 -14.01
CA ILE A 613 -4.16 -17.75 -15.31
C ILE A 613 -4.20 -16.25 -15.14
N ASN A 614 -3.02 -15.61 -15.13
CA ASN A 614 -2.90 -14.15 -15.08
C ASN A 614 -2.79 -13.61 -16.51
N ASN A 615 -3.38 -12.43 -16.74
CA ASN A 615 -3.49 -11.81 -18.04
C ASN A 615 -4.00 -12.82 -19.10
N LEU A 616 -5.22 -13.33 -18.90
CA LEU A 616 -5.84 -14.41 -19.69
C LEU A 616 -5.74 -14.19 -21.20
N PHE A 617 -5.85 -12.95 -21.65
CA PHE A 617 -5.88 -12.59 -23.07
C PHE A 617 -4.51 -12.25 -23.65
N ASP A 618 -3.44 -12.33 -22.84
CA ASP A 618 -2.08 -11.97 -23.23
C ASP A 618 -2.00 -10.52 -23.74
N SER A 619 -2.74 -9.64 -23.07
CA SER A 619 -2.80 -8.23 -23.44
C SER A 619 -1.50 -7.54 -23.11
N TYR A 620 -0.96 -6.74 -24.05
CA TYR A 620 0.05 -5.76 -23.73
C TYR A 620 -0.62 -4.57 -23.05
N TYR A 621 -0.19 -4.25 -21.84
CA TYR A 621 -0.73 -3.10 -21.12
C TYR A 621 0.32 -2.47 -20.20
N ILE A 622 0.06 -1.24 -19.80
CA ILE A 622 0.87 -0.44 -18.92
C ILE A 622 -0.03 -0.01 -17.76
N SER A 623 0.33 -0.43 -16.55
CA SER A 623 -0.38 0.00 -15.34
C SER A 623 -0.27 1.50 -15.13
N ARG A 624 -1.29 2.10 -14.54
CA ARG A 624 -1.24 3.52 -14.12
C ARG A 624 -0.16 3.77 -13.06
N ALA A 625 0.26 2.75 -12.29
CA ALA A 625 1.32 2.85 -11.29
C ALA A 625 2.73 2.88 -11.88
N THR A 626 2.93 2.35 -13.10
CA THR A 626 4.26 2.23 -13.74
C THR A 626 4.51 3.26 -14.83
N GLN A 627 3.56 4.13 -15.06
CA GLN A 627 3.70 5.14 -16.10
C GLN A 627 4.61 6.27 -15.66
N GLY A 628 5.66 6.49 -16.45
CA GLY A 628 6.51 7.66 -16.35
C GLY A 628 6.59 8.36 -17.70
N SER A 629 6.65 9.67 -17.72
CA SER A 629 7.08 10.41 -18.89
C SER A 629 8.38 11.15 -18.57
N ASP A 630 9.39 11.01 -19.41
CA ASP A 630 10.61 11.79 -19.34
C ASP A 630 10.80 12.52 -20.67
N ASN A 631 10.99 13.85 -20.60
CA ASN A 631 11.18 14.73 -21.78
C ASN A 631 10.11 14.52 -22.87
N GLY A 632 8.83 14.35 -22.48
CA GLY A 632 7.71 14.16 -23.39
C GLY A 632 7.63 12.76 -24.02
N ARG A 633 8.37 11.79 -23.51
CA ARG A 633 8.24 10.38 -23.85
C ARG A 633 7.54 9.64 -22.73
N VAL A 634 6.54 8.85 -23.05
CA VAL A 634 6.03 7.84 -22.13
C VAL A 634 7.07 6.74 -22.11
N LEU A 635 7.77 6.63 -20.98
CA LEU A 635 8.67 5.52 -20.72
C LEU A 635 7.82 4.43 -20.06
N ALA A 636 7.42 3.46 -20.87
CA ALA A 636 6.47 2.47 -20.47
C ALA A 636 7.18 1.20 -20.01
N TYR A 637 6.84 0.74 -18.82
CA TYR A 637 6.95 -0.67 -18.49
C TYR A 637 5.68 -1.37 -18.96
N GLY A 638 5.81 -2.37 -19.83
CA GLY A 638 4.73 -3.31 -20.07
C GLY A 638 4.59 -4.24 -18.86
N GLU A 639 3.39 -4.45 -18.41
CA GLU A 639 3.09 -5.41 -17.36
C GLU A 639 3.27 -6.84 -17.89
N PRO A 640 3.44 -7.86 -17.02
CA PRO A 640 3.63 -9.23 -17.45
C PRO A 640 2.54 -9.72 -18.40
N GLY A 641 2.95 -10.40 -19.47
CA GLY A 641 2.06 -11.12 -20.38
C GLY A 641 1.38 -12.30 -19.67
N ARG A 642 0.67 -13.13 -20.43
CA ARG A 642 -0.04 -14.25 -19.83
C ARG A 642 0.91 -15.19 -19.08
N SER A 643 0.55 -15.53 -17.84
CA SER A 643 1.22 -16.55 -17.05
C SER A 643 0.24 -17.63 -16.55
N LEU A 644 0.79 -18.84 -16.36
CA LEU A 644 0.15 -19.92 -15.62
C LEU A 644 0.88 -20.08 -14.31
N ALA A 645 0.17 -19.95 -13.21
CA ALA A 645 0.75 -20.17 -11.89
C ALA A 645 0.08 -21.36 -11.19
N VAL A 646 0.86 -22.12 -10.43
CA VAL A 646 0.36 -23.21 -9.61
C VAL A 646 0.96 -23.10 -8.22
N THR A 647 0.09 -23.15 -7.21
CA THR A 647 0.48 -23.13 -5.80
C THR A 647 -0.05 -24.38 -5.12
N ALA A 648 0.83 -25.08 -4.40
CA ALA A 648 0.46 -26.16 -3.49
C ALA A 648 0.77 -25.72 -2.05
N ARG A 649 -0.24 -25.69 -1.19
CA ARG A 649 -0.16 -25.29 0.22
C ARG A 649 -0.58 -26.47 1.08
N LEU A 650 0.23 -26.81 2.09
CA LEU A 650 -0.06 -27.87 3.06
C LEU A 650 -0.05 -27.29 4.48
N ALA A 651 -1.18 -27.30 5.14
CA ALA A 651 -1.32 -27.01 6.57
C ALA A 651 -1.23 -28.32 7.37
N PHE A 652 -0.55 -28.35 8.51
CA PHE A 652 -0.33 -29.54 9.34
C PHE A 652 -0.23 -29.19 10.82
#